data_96ce33546510286e87ca9c98863e7c2d
#
_entry.id   96ce33546510286e87ca9c98863e7c2d
#
_cell.length_a   1.000
_cell.length_b   1.000
_cell.length_c   1.000
_cell.angle_alpha   90.00
_cell.angle_beta   90.00
_cell.angle_gamma   90.00
#
_symmetry.space_group_name_H-M   'P 1'
#
loop_
_entity.id
_entity.type
_entity.pdbx_description
1 polymer ?
#
loop_
_entity_poly.entity_id
_entity_poly.type
_entity_poly.pdbx_seq_one_letter_code
_entity_poly.pdbx_strand_id
1 'polypeptide(L)'
;MKKLFSLSFLLLTCSALSLLAQDRVSTYSEEKTEKWSVRKFEGDPLNVRIYTFKNGLTLITSKNTRTPRIQTMVAVRTGSKNDPTNNTGLAHYLEHMLFKGTDRYGTLYWSKEKPLLDQIDALYEQYNQSKDESARKAIYKNIDSVSRLAAKWSIANEFDKMCQAMGAEGTNAFTSNEMTVYINDIPTNMFHKWVELESERYRNPVLRLFHTELEAVYEEKNISLDRDGDKVDEKLMAELFKKHNYGLQTTIGTVEHLKNPSLKAIREYFNAYYVPNNMAIILAGDIDPDMAADGIAEHFAWMQSKPVKTYEFEGEMPQGAPRRFDVVGPDAEWVSIGYRMPGAGTREARAAKLIDLILNNSSAGLIDLNLVKAQKVLSANSGVNVLNDYSVFELTGKPREGQTLEQVRDLLVSQMELISAGMFDDSLVKAIILNEEISRLEQFKENANRGYFLMESFINGQGYQKQWNEFWAMKQLTKEDIMEVAKEFLNRERVEVFKRRGADSAVAKIDKPEISSVELNRDKQSAFVTEWLEEETRSLTPVYANVKDGIVHTALGKAAVHYVKNSENRLFTMSYVYAYGKNHNKTLPLAMQYMRYAGIPGMNAEQISKKMYALGCSFYTSVGDEETYISLSGPEENFDAALRILEGLLNNPVADEKAFKDMIEGELKKREDSKLNSRAISSRLNSYAMYGADNPSRWILTNAELKKITAANLTDEMKGMKSFPHEILYYGQREQAKLLGALGQIHGEPKTFAKTKPVKKFIPRENNENEVYFADYKQVQASIYWLNRDGLYNAAEEPVATAFNQYFGGDMSSVVFQNIREAKALAYSTYAGYSIPDEKDKYCTGMAFIGTQADKFHDAIAAMNELLNGMPADSNVYALAKESLKNRIETSRTTEDYLIGTYMSLRKKGQDTDANKALYEALPTLSLKDIEAFHKNHISNRKRALCVVASKEKITRKDLEKYGKVTELSLETLFGY
;
A
#
# COMPACT_ATOMS: atom_id res chain seq x y z
N MET A 1 64.44 6.16 17.48
CA MET A 1 63.31 6.96 16.98
C MET A 1 62.75 6.51 15.60
N LYS A 2 63.09 5.37 15.07
CA LYS A 2 62.53 4.85 13.78
C LYS A 2 61.62 3.61 13.92
N LYS A 3 61.32 3.13 15.10
CA LYS A 3 60.39 2.01 15.35
C LYS A 3 59.04 2.38 16.02
N LEU A 4 58.82 3.64 16.38
CA LEU A 4 57.54 4.09 16.93
C LEU A 4 56.55 4.66 15.85
N PHE A 5 57.05 4.98 14.62
CA PHE A 5 56.20 5.53 13.57
C PHE A 5 55.50 4.46 12.71
N SER A 6 55.97 3.19 12.75
CA SER A 6 55.36 2.09 11.97
C SER A 6 54.14 1.44 12.67
N LEU A 7 53.99 1.64 13.99
CA LEU A 7 52.86 1.03 14.72
C LEU A 7 51.62 1.96 14.72
N SER A 8 51.82 3.28 14.61
CA SER A 8 50.71 4.24 14.54
C SER A 8 50.05 4.32 13.17
N PHE A 9 50.71 3.89 12.10
CA PHE A 9 50.14 3.86 10.74
C PHE A 9 49.35 2.56 10.47
N LEU A 10 49.66 1.48 11.21
CA LEU A 10 48.87 0.22 11.13
C LEU A 10 47.61 0.24 11.95
N LEU A 11 47.53 1.07 12.99
CA LEU A 11 46.30 1.26 13.80
C LEU A 11 45.30 2.26 13.20
N LEU A 12 45.76 3.15 12.30
CA LEU A 12 44.85 4.07 11.59
C LEU A 12 44.22 3.47 10.32
N THR A 13 44.80 2.39 9.80
CA THR A 13 44.23 1.68 8.64
C THR A 13 43.25 0.57 9.04
N CYS A 14 43.28 0.09 10.27
CA CYS A 14 42.25 -0.85 10.77
C CYS A 14 40.98 -0.20 11.25
N SER A 15 40.99 1.10 11.56
CA SER A 15 39.76 1.82 11.99
C SER A 15 38.94 2.41 10.85
N ALA A 16 39.47 2.41 9.61
CA ALA A 16 38.73 2.89 8.42
C ALA A 16 38.05 1.75 7.64
N LEU A 17 38.29 0.49 8.00
CA LEU A 17 37.69 -0.68 7.35
C LEU A 17 36.52 -1.29 8.11
N SER A 18 36.16 -0.76 9.30
CA SER A 18 35.11 -1.31 10.15
C SER A 18 33.74 -0.62 10.00
N LEU A 19 33.56 0.26 9.02
CA LEU A 19 32.26 0.94 8.76
C LEU A 19 31.51 0.39 7.54
N LEU A 20 31.96 -0.72 6.96
CA LEU A 20 31.38 -1.33 5.74
C LEU A 20 30.84 -2.75 5.91
N ALA A 21 30.88 -3.30 7.10
CA ALA A 21 30.27 -4.60 7.36
C ALA A 21 29.04 -4.39 8.26
N GLN A 22 27.86 -4.42 7.69
CA GLN A 22 26.70 -4.85 8.45
C GLN A 22 27.01 -6.29 8.87
N ASP A 23 27.44 -6.50 10.11
CA ASP A 23 27.93 -7.78 10.56
C ASP A 23 26.83 -8.84 10.53
N ARG A 24 27.22 -10.07 10.22
CA ARG A 24 26.34 -11.22 10.41
C ARG A 24 25.96 -11.28 11.88
N VAL A 25 24.68 -11.42 12.14
CA VAL A 25 24.22 -11.73 13.49
C VAL A 25 24.57 -13.20 13.76
N SER A 26 25.71 -13.42 14.39
CA SER A 26 26.28 -14.77 14.60
C SER A 26 26.09 -15.30 16.01
N THR A 27 26.03 -14.44 16.99
CA THR A 27 25.99 -14.78 18.42
C THR A 27 24.82 -14.11 19.12
N TYR A 28 24.31 -14.75 20.13
CA TYR A 28 23.34 -14.15 21.05
C TYR A 28 23.63 -14.60 22.50
N SER A 29 23.29 -13.75 23.44
CA SER A 29 23.19 -14.10 24.86
C SER A 29 21.76 -14.51 25.19
N GLU A 30 21.60 -15.43 26.14
CA GLU A 30 20.29 -15.82 26.68
C GLU A 30 20.20 -15.48 28.15
N GLU A 31 19.18 -14.76 28.54
CA GLU A 31 18.85 -14.43 29.92
C GLU A 31 17.49 -15.04 30.27
N LYS A 32 17.33 -15.48 31.53
CA LYS A 32 16.07 -16.10 32.01
C LYS A 32 15.60 -15.43 33.28
N THR A 33 14.32 -15.14 33.33
CA THR A 33 13.60 -14.67 34.51
C THR A 33 12.53 -15.70 34.93
N GLU A 34 11.76 -15.38 35.95
CA GLU A 34 10.60 -16.22 36.32
C GLU A 34 9.46 -16.11 35.28
N LYS A 35 9.37 -15.01 34.52
CA LYS A 35 8.27 -14.77 33.59
C LYS A 35 8.61 -15.19 32.16
N TRP A 36 9.84 -14.94 31.71
CA TRP A 36 10.27 -15.12 30.33
C TRP A 36 11.76 -15.45 30.21
N SER A 37 12.16 -15.98 29.05
CA SER A 37 13.56 -15.99 28.59
C SER A 37 13.74 -15.05 27.44
N VAL A 38 14.91 -14.39 27.30
CA VAL A 38 15.22 -13.47 26.20
C VAL A 38 16.52 -13.81 25.51
N ARG A 39 16.52 -13.77 24.19
CA ARG A 39 17.71 -13.80 23.35
C ARG A 39 18.01 -12.39 22.85
N LYS A 40 19.26 -11.92 23.07
CA LYS A 40 19.78 -10.61 22.67
C LYS A 40 20.92 -10.84 21.69
N PHE A 41 20.88 -10.25 20.54
CA PHE A 41 21.83 -10.47 19.44
C PHE A 41 22.94 -9.43 19.49
N GLU A 42 24.21 -9.88 19.46
CA GLU A 42 25.38 -9.00 19.50
C GLU A 42 25.62 -8.33 18.16
N GLY A 43 25.88 -7.00 18.18
CA GLY A 43 26.13 -6.22 16.98
C GLY A 43 24.93 -6.08 16.03
N ASP A 44 23.73 -6.41 16.49
CA ASP A 44 22.53 -6.35 15.69
C ASP A 44 22.09 -4.89 15.41
N PRO A 45 22.07 -4.43 14.15
CA PRO A 45 21.71 -3.07 13.81
C PRO A 45 20.22 -2.76 14.03
N LEU A 46 19.37 -3.79 14.14
CA LEU A 46 17.93 -3.59 14.42
C LEU A 46 17.61 -3.65 15.92
N ASN A 47 18.59 -3.91 16.78
CA ASN A 47 18.43 -4.06 18.23
C ASN A 47 17.30 -5.04 18.60
N VAL A 48 17.28 -6.20 17.96
CA VAL A 48 16.22 -7.20 18.14
C VAL A 48 16.40 -7.95 19.44
N ARG A 49 15.31 -8.16 20.16
CA ARG A 49 15.21 -9.07 21.28
C ARG A 49 14.03 -10.02 21.09
N ILE A 50 14.25 -11.30 21.39
CA ILE A 50 13.21 -12.33 21.28
C ILE A 50 12.94 -12.91 22.66
N TYR A 51 11.75 -12.66 23.16
CA TYR A 51 11.26 -13.20 24.43
C TYR A 51 10.39 -14.41 24.16
N THR A 52 10.56 -15.43 25.02
CA THR A 52 9.69 -16.62 25.03
C THR A 52 9.07 -16.76 26.40
N PHE A 53 7.75 -16.75 26.47
CA PHE A 53 6.98 -16.84 27.70
C PHE A 53 6.73 -18.31 28.09
N LYS A 54 6.38 -18.56 29.39
CA LYS A 54 6.09 -19.91 29.89
C LYS A 54 4.97 -20.65 29.13
N ASN A 55 4.00 -19.91 28.61
CA ASN A 55 2.91 -20.45 27.80
C ASN A 55 3.26 -20.63 26.33
N GLY A 56 4.51 -20.40 25.94
CA GLY A 56 4.98 -20.55 24.55
C GLY A 56 4.77 -19.35 23.64
N LEU A 57 4.10 -18.27 24.09
CA LEU A 57 3.98 -17.04 23.33
C LEU A 57 5.37 -16.44 23.05
N THR A 58 5.55 -15.88 21.88
CA THR A 58 6.79 -15.20 21.49
C THR A 58 6.54 -13.69 21.41
N LEU A 59 7.45 -12.91 21.99
CA LEU A 59 7.53 -11.47 21.72
C LEU A 59 8.82 -11.18 20.98
N ILE A 60 8.74 -10.42 19.89
CA ILE A 60 9.90 -9.95 19.13
C ILE A 60 9.87 -8.44 19.13
N THR A 61 10.93 -7.81 19.64
CA THR A 61 11.04 -6.36 19.68
C THR A 61 12.19 -5.87 18.80
N SER A 62 12.02 -4.69 18.17
CA SER A 62 13.09 -3.95 17.51
C SER A 62 13.02 -2.47 17.95
N LYS A 63 13.96 -2.04 18.79
CA LYS A 63 13.96 -0.68 19.30
C LYS A 63 14.39 0.32 18.21
N ASN A 64 13.55 1.33 17.96
CA ASN A 64 13.80 2.42 17.03
C ASN A 64 13.16 3.71 17.54
N THR A 65 13.98 4.70 17.87
CA THR A 65 13.55 5.94 18.55
C THR A 65 13.35 7.14 17.61
N ARG A 66 13.27 6.90 16.29
CA ARG A 66 13.06 8.00 15.30
C ARG A 66 11.75 8.75 15.53
N THR A 67 10.73 8.03 15.91
CA THR A 67 9.41 8.58 16.26
C THR A 67 8.92 7.94 17.57
N PRO A 68 8.16 8.65 18.41
CA PRO A 68 7.59 8.07 19.63
C PRO A 68 6.35 7.22 19.31
N ARG A 69 6.50 6.28 18.39
CA ARG A 69 5.46 5.36 17.94
C ARG A 69 5.98 3.93 17.89
N ILE A 70 5.06 2.98 17.92
CA ILE A 70 5.34 1.55 17.89
C ILE A 70 4.47 0.91 16.83
N GLN A 71 5.09 0.31 15.81
CA GLN A 71 4.40 -0.64 14.95
C GLN A 71 4.20 -1.94 15.72
N THR A 72 2.96 -2.32 15.90
CA THR A 72 2.58 -3.55 16.58
C THR A 72 2.01 -4.54 15.58
N MET A 73 2.30 -5.83 15.77
CA MET A 73 1.71 -6.91 14.99
C MET A 73 1.44 -8.09 15.92
N VAL A 74 0.25 -8.67 15.83
CA VAL A 74 -0.03 -9.99 16.41
C VAL A 74 -0.16 -10.96 15.25
N ALA A 75 0.84 -11.84 15.14
CA ALA A 75 0.99 -12.78 14.05
C ALA A 75 0.63 -14.19 14.48
N VAL A 76 -0.21 -14.86 13.73
CA VAL A 76 -0.62 -16.25 13.94
C VAL A 76 -0.15 -17.10 12.76
N ARG A 77 0.54 -18.21 13.02
CA ARG A 77 0.99 -19.16 11.99
C ARG A 77 -0.16 -20.02 11.49
N THR A 78 -1.15 -19.37 10.90
CA THR A 78 -2.28 -20.03 10.25
C THR A 78 -2.87 -19.12 9.20
N GLY A 79 -3.24 -19.70 8.09
CA GLY A 79 -3.88 -19.01 6.98
C GLY A 79 -4.73 -19.99 6.18
N SER A 80 -5.08 -19.62 4.96
CA SER A 80 -6.01 -20.40 4.14
C SER A 80 -5.53 -21.83 3.82
N LYS A 81 -4.21 -22.11 3.86
CA LYS A 81 -3.75 -23.51 3.70
C LYS A 81 -4.24 -24.44 4.78
N ASN A 82 -4.60 -23.90 5.94
CA ASN A 82 -5.09 -24.64 7.10
C ASN A 82 -6.61 -24.79 7.12
N ASP A 83 -7.32 -24.15 6.20
CA ASP A 83 -8.77 -24.31 6.10
C ASP A 83 -9.14 -25.75 5.78
N PRO A 84 -10.23 -26.28 6.33
CA PRO A 84 -10.77 -27.57 5.92
C PRO A 84 -11.20 -27.56 4.46
N THR A 85 -10.93 -28.63 3.72
CA THR A 85 -11.26 -28.72 2.28
C THR A 85 -12.75 -28.59 1.96
N ASN A 86 -13.61 -28.88 2.92
CA ASN A 86 -15.07 -28.77 2.79
C ASN A 86 -15.63 -27.46 3.34
N ASN A 87 -14.78 -26.54 3.81
CA ASN A 87 -15.20 -25.23 4.32
C ASN A 87 -14.04 -24.25 4.26
N THR A 88 -13.76 -23.69 3.08
CA THR A 88 -12.65 -22.79 2.80
C THR A 88 -13.03 -21.33 3.09
N GLY A 89 -12.04 -20.48 3.34
CA GLY A 89 -12.21 -19.09 3.69
C GLY A 89 -12.39 -18.83 5.17
N LEU A 90 -12.22 -19.87 6.04
CA LEU A 90 -12.39 -19.73 7.48
C LEU A 90 -11.36 -18.81 8.12
N ALA A 91 -10.08 -18.90 7.69
CA ALA A 91 -9.01 -18.04 8.19
C ALA A 91 -9.34 -16.56 7.96
N HIS A 92 -9.74 -16.22 6.75
CA HIS A 92 -10.09 -14.85 6.36
C HIS A 92 -11.37 -14.36 7.06
N TYR A 93 -12.38 -15.22 7.12
CA TYR A 93 -13.63 -14.86 7.79
C TYR A 93 -13.42 -14.64 9.30
N LEU A 94 -12.61 -15.47 9.96
CA LEU A 94 -12.25 -15.29 11.37
C LEU A 94 -11.49 -13.98 11.60
N GLU A 95 -10.62 -13.60 10.68
CA GLU A 95 -9.94 -12.29 10.71
C GLU A 95 -10.95 -11.15 10.89
N HIS A 96 -12.00 -11.09 10.05
CA HIS A 96 -13.07 -10.10 10.14
C HIS A 96 -13.82 -10.17 11.48
N MET A 97 -14.11 -11.38 11.94
CA MET A 97 -14.89 -11.57 13.17
C MET A 97 -14.16 -11.14 14.45
N LEU A 98 -12.83 -11.13 14.45
CA LEU A 98 -12.05 -10.68 15.61
C LEU A 98 -12.06 -9.16 15.83
N PHE A 99 -12.68 -8.39 14.96
CA PHE A 99 -13.00 -6.96 15.16
C PHE A 99 -14.36 -6.73 15.82
N LYS A 100 -15.18 -7.77 15.99
CA LYS A 100 -16.56 -7.63 16.47
C LYS A 100 -16.71 -7.65 18.00
N GLY A 101 -15.60 -7.83 18.72
CA GLY A 101 -15.53 -7.77 20.18
C GLY A 101 -15.66 -9.10 20.89
N THR A 102 -15.78 -9.03 22.21
CA THR A 102 -15.80 -10.18 23.13
C THR A 102 -17.10 -10.22 23.94
N ASP A 103 -17.16 -11.04 24.97
CA ASP A 103 -18.24 -11.02 25.94
C ASP A 103 -18.17 -9.82 26.91
N ARG A 104 -17.10 -9.01 26.86
CA ARG A 104 -16.92 -7.81 27.69
C ARG A 104 -17.13 -6.50 26.93
N TYR A 105 -16.74 -6.44 25.65
CA TYR A 105 -16.96 -5.29 24.79
C TYR A 105 -17.64 -5.69 23.48
N GLY A 106 -18.27 -4.73 22.81
CA GLY A 106 -19.12 -4.99 21.64
C GLY A 106 -20.57 -5.37 22.04
N THR A 107 -20.89 -5.36 23.32
CA THR A 107 -22.22 -5.72 23.84
C THR A 107 -22.69 -4.77 24.94
N LEU A 108 -23.97 -4.43 24.95
CA LEU A 108 -24.62 -3.70 26.06
C LEU A 108 -24.81 -4.62 27.27
N TYR A 109 -25.34 -5.81 27.04
CA TYR A 109 -25.63 -6.81 28.06
C TYR A 109 -25.43 -8.22 27.53
N TRP A 110 -24.27 -8.79 27.79
CA TRP A 110 -23.91 -10.14 27.34
C TRP A 110 -24.94 -11.21 27.70
N SER A 111 -25.51 -11.15 28.91
CA SER A 111 -26.51 -12.09 29.37
C SER A 111 -27.81 -12.10 28.54
N LYS A 112 -28.10 -11.02 27.81
CA LYS A 112 -29.25 -10.90 26.91
C LYS A 112 -28.88 -11.21 25.45
N GLU A 113 -27.68 -10.88 25.05
CA GLU A 113 -27.18 -11.13 23.69
C GLU A 113 -26.89 -12.62 23.46
N LYS A 114 -26.16 -13.28 24.40
CA LYS A 114 -25.70 -14.65 24.29
C LYS A 114 -26.80 -15.66 23.88
N PRO A 115 -27.98 -15.73 24.51
CA PRO A 115 -29.00 -16.69 24.10
C PRO A 115 -29.49 -16.55 22.68
N LEU A 116 -29.47 -15.34 22.13
CA LEU A 116 -29.85 -15.07 20.74
C LEU A 116 -28.71 -15.52 19.77
N LEU A 117 -27.46 -15.29 20.15
CA LEU A 117 -26.31 -15.78 19.39
C LEU A 117 -26.25 -17.32 19.38
N ASP A 118 -26.53 -17.97 20.52
CA ASP A 118 -26.61 -19.43 20.59
C ASP A 118 -27.72 -19.97 19.65
N GLN A 119 -28.86 -19.25 19.54
CA GLN A 119 -29.92 -19.59 18.59
C GLN A 119 -29.49 -19.37 17.13
N ILE A 120 -28.77 -18.27 16.83
CA ILE A 120 -28.22 -18.03 15.49
C ILE A 120 -27.24 -19.14 15.09
N ASP A 121 -26.38 -19.58 16.00
CA ASP A 121 -25.47 -20.70 15.78
C ASP A 121 -26.23 -21.98 15.38
N ALA A 122 -27.24 -22.34 16.16
CA ALA A 122 -28.05 -23.53 15.87
C ALA A 122 -28.77 -23.42 14.51
N LEU A 123 -29.25 -22.23 14.15
CA LEU A 123 -29.91 -22.00 12.86
C LEU A 123 -28.93 -22.08 11.69
N TYR A 124 -27.70 -21.56 11.81
CA TYR A 124 -26.68 -21.70 10.75
C TYR A 124 -26.26 -23.17 10.56
N GLU A 125 -26.16 -23.97 11.65
CA GLU A 125 -25.89 -25.40 11.51
C GLU A 125 -27.04 -26.14 10.84
N GLN A 126 -28.28 -25.80 11.12
CA GLN A 126 -29.45 -26.32 10.39
C GLN A 126 -29.45 -25.91 8.92
N TYR A 127 -29.10 -24.64 8.65
CA TYR A 127 -28.98 -24.11 7.29
C TYR A 127 -27.90 -24.84 6.48
N ASN A 128 -26.74 -25.09 7.08
CA ASN A 128 -25.64 -25.82 6.47
C ASN A 128 -25.99 -27.27 6.15
N GLN A 129 -26.73 -27.93 7.04
CA GLN A 129 -27.13 -29.33 6.86
C GLN A 129 -28.29 -29.51 5.87
N SER A 130 -29.11 -28.49 5.65
CA SER A 130 -30.27 -28.55 4.77
C SER A 130 -29.87 -28.50 3.29
N LYS A 131 -30.39 -29.40 2.49
CA LYS A 131 -30.25 -29.41 1.02
C LYS A 131 -31.51 -28.93 0.30
N ASP A 132 -32.64 -28.83 1.00
CA ASP A 132 -33.89 -28.32 0.44
C ASP A 132 -33.89 -26.80 0.38
N GLU A 133 -34.06 -26.25 -0.80
CA GLU A 133 -33.95 -24.78 -1.03
C GLU A 133 -35.06 -24.00 -0.32
N SER A 134 -36.27 -24.55 -0.23
CA SER A 134 -37.39 -23.92 0.46
C SER A 134 -37.15 -23.87 1.98
N ALA A 135 -36.68 -25.00 2.53
CA ALA A 135 -36.28 -25.09 3.93
C ALA A 135 -35.12 -24.10 4.25
N ARG A 136 -34.11 -24.01 3.38
CA ARG A 136 -33.00 -23.05 3.52
C ARG A 136 -33.50 -21.61 3.57
N LYS A 137 -34.38 -21.22 2.66
CA LYS A 137 -34.99 -19.88 2.67
C LYS A 137 -35.75 -19.57 3.95
N ALA A 138 -36.49 -20.55 4.48
CA ALA A 138 -37.22 -20.39 5.74
C ALA A 138 -36.28 -20.27 6.94
N ILE A 139 -35.21 -21.09 6.99
CA ILE A 139 -34.21 -21.03 8.05
C ILE A 139 -33.49 -19.67 8.00
N TYR A 140 -33.10 -19.19 6.80
CA TYR A 140 -32.40 -17.92 6.65
C TYR A 140 -33.26 -16.73 7.09
N LYS A 141 -34.56 -16.75 6.82
CA LYS A 141 -35.51 -15.75 7.33
C LYS A 141 -35.55 -15.73 8.87
N ASN A 142 -35.42 -16.91 9.50
CA ASN A 142 -35.31 -17.01 10.96
C ASN A 142 -33.97 -16.46 11.44
N ILE A 143 -32.86 -16.75 10.75
CA ILE A 143 -31.55 -16.18 11.05
C ILE A 143 -31.61 -14.66 11.01
N ASP A 144 -32.16 -14.05 9.96
CA ASP A 144 -32.32 -12.60 9.82
C ASP A 144 -33.15 -12.02 10.98
N SER A 145 -34.27 -12.67 11.32
CA SER A 145 -35.13 -12.23 12.40
C SER A 145 -34.44 -12.26 13.78
N VAL A 146 -33.72 -13.35 14.10
CA VAL A 146 -33.01 -13.47 15.38
C VAL A 146 -31.79 -12.54 15.42
N SER A 147 -31.11 -12.38 14.28
CA SER A 147 -29.96 -11.47 14.16
C SER A 147 -30.35 -10.02 14.44
N ARG A 148 -31.53 -9.58 13.98
CA ARG A 148 -32.06 -8.25 14.32
C ARG A 148 -32.37 -8.09 15.83
N LEU A 149 -32.80 -9.16 16.48
CA LEU A 149 -33.02 -9.12 17.94
C LEU A 149 -31.68 -9.07 18.69
N ALA A 150 -30.68 -9.81 18.25
CA ALA A 150 -29.33 -9.80 18.81
C ALA A 150 -28.67 -8.42 18.64
N ALA A 151 -28.79 -7.82 17.45
CA ALA A 151 -28.23 -6.51 17.14
C ALA A 151 -28.68 -5.40 18.09
N LYS A 152 -29.85 -5.51 18.72
CA LYS A 152 -30.32 -4.57 19.76
C LYS A 152 -29.44 -4.53 21.00
N TRP A 153 -28.66 -5.57 21.22
CA TRP A 153 -27.71 -5.68 22.33
C TRP A 153 -26.28 -5.44 21.90
N SER A 154 -25.97 -5.49 20.60
CA SER A 154 -24.63 -5.31 20.05
C SER A 154 -24.26 -3.84 19.99
N ILE A 155 -22.98 -3.55 20.25
CA ILE A 155 -22.36 -2.26 20.02
C ILE A 155 -21.33 -2.47 18.92
N ALA A 156 -21.52 -1.85 17.75
CA ALA A 156 -20.59 -2.03 16.64
C ALA A 156 -19.29 -1.29 16.88
N ASN A 157 -18.19 -1.93 16.44
CA ASN A 157 -16.87 -1.33 16.24
C ASN A 157 -16.26 -0.67 17.48
N GLU A 158 -16.52 -1.20 18.67
CA GLU A 158 -15.87 -0.70 19.88
C GLU A 158 -14.34 -0.91 19.86
N PHE A 159 -13.86 -1.95 19.19
CA PHE A 159 -12.44 -2.14 18.95
C PHE A 159 -11.83 -0.95 18.20
N ASP A 160 -12.43 -0.56 17.09
CA ASP A 160 -11.95 0.57 16.28
C ASP A 160 -12.05 1.90 17.04
N LYS A 161 -13.10 2.08 17.86
CA LYS A 161 -13.24 3.26 18.74
C LYS A 161 -12.08 3.35 19.75
N MET A 162 -11.68 2.23 20.36
CA MET A 162 -10.53 2.19 21.28
C MET A 162 -9.21 2.45 20.54
N CYS A 163 -9.00 1.87 19.38
CA CYS A 163 -7.84 2.16 18.53
C CYS A 163 -7.79 3.65 18.15
N GLN A 164 -8.91 4.23 17.75
CA GLN A 164 -9.01 5.65 17.46
C GLN A 164 -8.68 6.51 18.70
N ALA A 165 -9.22 6.20 19.86
CA ALA A 165 -8.94 6.91 21.10
C ALA A 165 -7.46 6.87 21.47
N MET A 166 -6.77 5.77 21.19
CA MET A 166 -5.32 5.68 21.38
C MET A 166 -4.52 6.56 20.38
N GLY A 167 -5.12 7.03 19.30
CA GLY A 167 -4.38 7.64 18.20
C GLY A 167 -3.62 6.60 17.37
N ALA A 168 -4.14 5.38 17.30
CA ALA A 168 -3.61 4.36 16.42
C ALA A 168 -3.78 4.76 14.95
N GLU A 169 -2.80 4.40 14.14
CA GLU A 169 -2.82 4.59 12.68
C GLU A 169 -2.67 3.24 12.00
N GLY A 170 -3.18 3.09 10.80
CA GLY A 170 -3.04 1.88 10.01
C GLY A 170 -3.62 0.62 10.68
N THR A 171 -4.61 0.77 11.58
CA THR A 171 -5.34 -0.37 12.16
C THR A 171 -5.91 -1.22 11.04
N ASN A 172 -5.46 -2.46 10.94
CA ASN A 172 -5.86 -3.39 9.88
C ASN A 172 -5.53 -4.83 10.28
N ALA A 173 -5.93 -5.76 9.43
CA ALA A 173 -5.48 -7.15 9.47
C ALA A 173 -5.34 -7.68 8.05
N PHE A 174 -4.66 -8.79 7.90
CA PHE A 174 -4.58 -9.50 6.63
C PHE A 174 -4.37 -10.99 6.84
N THR A 175 -4.95 -11.76 5.94
CA THR A 175 -4.80 -13.22 5.86
C THR A 175 -4.14 -13.59 4.53
N SER A 176 -3.21 -14.54 4.60
CA SER A 176 -2.61 -15.18 3.43
C SER A 176 -2.74 -16.69 3.49
N ASN A 177 -2.02 -17.40 2.64
CA ASN A 177 -1.98 -18.86 2.71
C ASN A 177 -1.45 -19.39 4.06
N GLU A 178 -0.58 -18.66 4.75
CA GLU A 178 0.21 -19.15 5.86
C GLU A 178 0.09 -18.37 7.17
N MET A 179 -0.51 -17.20 7.12
CA MET A 179 -0.59 -16.30 8.27
C MET A 179 -1.89 -15.53 8.32
N THR A 180 -2.28 -15.17 9.53
CA THR A 180 -3.23 -14.11 9.83
C THR A 180 -2.56 -13.14 10.78
N VAL A 181 -2.55 -11.85 10.44
CA VAL A 181 -1.80 -10.83 11.18
C VAL A 181 -2.68 -9.61 11.43
N TYR A 182 -2.68 -9.11 12.67
CA TYR A 182 -3.38 -7.91 13.11
C TYR A 182 -2.36 -6.82 13.39
N ILE A 183 -2.54 -5.64 12.83
CA ILE A 183 -1.54 -4.56 12.86
C ILE A 183 -2.11 -3.26 13.38
N ASN A 184 -1.28 -2.51 14.12
CA ASN A 184 -1.53 -1.13 14.50
C ASN A 184 -0.19 -0.37 14.55
N ASP A 185 -0.21 0.92 14.28
CA ASP A 185 0.84 1.85 14.66
C ASP A 185 0.31 2.73 15.78
N ILE A 186 0.86 2.59 16.98
CA ILE A 186 0.35 3.26 18.19
C ILE A 186 1.36 4.24 18.78
N PRO A 187 0.91 5.30 19.46
CA PRO A 187 1.76 6.10 20.33
C PRO A 187 2.44 5.26 21.40
N THR A 188 3.71 5.54 21.70
CA THR A 188 4.50 4.82 22.71
C THR A 188 3.87 4.81 24.10
N ASN A 189 3.25 5.93 24.49
CA ASN A 189 2.57 6.08 25.78
C ASN A 189 1.26 5.30 25.89
N MET A 190 0.75 4.74 24.78
CA MET A 190 -0.48 3.96 24.71
C MET A 190 -0.24 2.44 24.77
N PHE A 191 1.01 2.00 24.92
CA PHE A 191 1.34 0.57 24.91
C PHE A 191 0.56 -0.25 25.95
N HIS A 192 0.38 0.27 27.17
CA HIS A 192 -0.37 -0.42 28.23
C HIS A 192 -1.85 -0.64 27.85
N LYS A 193 -2.49 0.37 27.27
CA LYS A 193 -3.88 0.28 26.77
C LYS A 193 -4.00 -0.69 25.60
N TRP A 194 -3.00 -0.68 24.71
CA TRP A 194 -2.96 -1.59 23.57
C TRP A 194 -2.81 -3.06 24.02
N VAL A 195 -1.93 -3.35 24.95
CA VAL A 195 -1.70 -4.73 25.41
C VAL A 195 -2.92 -5.30 26.14
N GLU A 196 -3.64 -4.48 26.89
CA GLU A 196 -4.89 -4.87 27.52
C GLU A 196 -5.96 -5.17 26.46
N LEU A 197 -6.16 -4.27 25.51
CA LEU A 197 -7.13 -4.44 24.41
C LEU A 197 -6.83 -5.69 23.59
N GLU A 198 -5.58 -5.91 23.18
CA GLU A 198 -5.21 -7.07 22.38
C GLU A 198 -5.33 -8.38 23.20
N SER A 199 -4.99 -8.36 24.46
CA SER A 199 -5.21 -9.54 25.31
C SER A 199 -6.69 -9.90 25.40
N GLU A 200 -7.56 -8.90 25.58
CA GLU A 200 -9.01 -9.12 25.66
C GLU A 200 -9.57 -9.63 24.33
N ARG A 201 -9.10 -9.12 23.18
CA ARG A 201 -9.54 -9.53 21.83
C ARG A 201 -9.49 -11.05 21.64
N TYR A 202 -8.45 -11.72 22.12
CA TYR A 202 -8.25 -13.16 21.94
C TYR A 202 -8.85 -14.02 23.06
N ARG A 203 -9.33 -13.38 24.15
CA ARG A 203 -9.77 -14.13 25.33
C ARG A 203 -11.06 -14.90 25.10
N ASN A 204 -12.08 -14.24 24.55
CA ASN A 204 -13.37 -14.87 24.23
C ASN A 204 -14.05 -14.11 23.07
N PRO A 205 -13.54 -14.21 21.85
CA PRO A 205 -14.13 -13.52 20.71
C PRO A 205 -15.54 -14.01 20.43
N VAL A 206 -16.43 -13.07 20.14
CA VAL A 206 -17.84 -13.34 19.91
C VAL A 206 -18.19 -13.07 18.45
N LEU A 207 -18.78 -14.06 17.79
CA LEU A 207 -19.18 -13.97 16.38
C LEU A 207 -20.51 -13.21 16.21
N ARG A 208 -20.57 -11.96 16.68
CA ARG A 208 -21.75 -11.11 16.55
C ARG A 208 -21.83 -10.42 15.19
N LEU A 209 -23.03 -10.02 14.79
CA LEU A 209 -23.29 -9.38 13.50
C LEU A 209 -22.78 -10.22 12.31
N PHE A 210 -22.74 -11.53 12.47
CA PHE A 210 -22.17 -12.46 11.53
C PHE A 210 -22.78 -12.35 10.13
N HIS A 211 -24.10 -12.20 10.03
CA HIS A 211 -24.79 -12.12 8.75
C HIS A 211 -24.50 -10.83 7.97
N THR A 212 -24.28 -9.70 8.68
CA THR A 212 -23.86 -8.45 8.02
C THR A 212 -22.42 -8.51 7.55
N GLU A 213 -21.55 -9.17 8.33
CA GLU A 213 -20.16 -9.38 7.92
C GLU A 213 -20.06 -10.36 6.74
N LEU A 214 -20.92 -11.36 6.68
CA LEU A 214 -21.00 -12.26 5.54
C LEU A 214 -21.33 -11.50 4.24
N GLU A 215 -22.13 -10.44 4.30
CA GLU A 215 -22.38 -9.57 3.16
C GLU A 215 -21.12 -8.83 2.71
N ALA A 216 -20.29 -8.37 3.65
CA ALA A 216 -19.04 -7.72 3.34
C ALA A 216 -18.08 -8.69 2.62
N VAL A 217 -17.95 -9.93 3.12
CA VAL A 217 -17.12 -10.97 2.49
C VAL A 217 -17.65 -11.37 1.10
N TYR A 218 -18.97 -11.39 0.91
CA TYR A 218 -19.56 -11.58 -0.43
C TYR A 218 -19.19 -10.45 -1.39
N GLU A 219 -19.19 -9.19 -0.91
CA GLU A 219 -18.78 -8.07 -1.75
C GLU A 219 -17.30 -8.15 -2.11
N GLU A 220 -16.44 -8.56 -1.19
CA GLU A 220 -15.02 -8.80 -1.49
C GLU A 220 -14.84 -9.89 -2.53
N LYS A 221 -15.56 -11.01 -2.42
CA LYS A 221 -15.50 -12.06 -3.44
C LYS A 221 -16.00 -11.56 -4.80
N ASN A 222 -17.08 -10.76 -4.82
CA ASN A 222 -17.55 -10.15 -6.07
C ASN A 222 -16.51 -9.19 -6.68
N ILE A 223 -15.78 -8.42 -5.84
CA ILE A 223 -14.67 -7.58 -6.30
C ILE A 223 -13.56 -8.44 -6.93
N SER A 224 -13.20 -9.55 -6.28
CA SER A 224 -12.17 -10.44 -6.83
C SER A 224 -12.60 -11.08 -8.16
N LEU A 225 -13.87 -11.39 -8.31
CA LEU A 225 -14.42 -11.90 -9.57
C LEU A 225 -14.45 -10.85 -10.70
N ASP A 226 -14.44 -9.55 -10.38
CA ASP A 226 -14.34 -8.46 -11.36
C ASP A 226 -12.89 -8.16 -11.78
N ARG A 227 -11.90 -8.66 -11.04
CA ARG A 227 -10.48 -8.40 -11.31
C ARG A 227 -9.87 -9.52 -12.14
N ASP A 228 -9.46 -9.21 -13.35
CA ASP A 228 -8.80 -10.19 -14.22
C ASP A 228 -7.48 -10.71 -13.65
N GLY A 229 -6.76 -9.88 -12.85
CA GLY A 229 -5.56 -10.28 -12.11
C GLY A 229 -5.83 -11.44 -11.17
N ASP A 230 -6.83 -11.29 -10.29
CA ASP A 230 -7.20 -12.32 -9.30
C ASP A 230 -7.58 -13.64 -9.97
N LYS A 231 -8.27 -13.59 -11.12
CA LYS A 231 -8.60 -14.79 -11.93
C LYS A 231 -7.37 -15.47 -12.50
N VAL A 232 -6.40 -14.67 -12.98
CA VAL A 232 -5.13 -15.20 -13.52
C VAL A 232 -4.34 -15.85 -12.39
N ASP A 233 -4.24 -15.23 -11.24
CA ASP A 233 -3.51 -15.74 -10.07
C ASP A 233 -4.19 -17.01 -9.52
N GLU A 234 -5.51 -17.02 -9.35
CA GLU A 234 -6.26 -18.24 -8.97
C GLU A 234 -6.00 -19.37 -9.97
N LYS A 235 -6.02 -19.08 -11.27
CA LYS A 235 -5.76 -20.10 -12.32
C LYS A 235 -4.33 -20.59 -12.26
N LEU A 236 -3.36 -19.68 -12.09
CA LEU A 236 -1.94 -20.02 -12.01
C LEU A 236 -1.67 -20.94 -10.81
N MET A 237 -2.14 -20.54 -9.63
CA MET A 237 -1.96 -21.32 -8.41
C MET A 237 -2.65 -22.68 -8.47
N ALA A 238 -3.89 -22.74 -8.94
CA ALA A 238 -4.63 -23.98 -9.11
C ALA A 238 -3.97 -24.96 -10.08
N GLU A 239 -3.19 -24.45 -11.03
CA GLU A 239 -2.46 -25.28 -11.98
C GLU A 239 -1.05 -25.64 -11.48
N LEU A 240 -0.39 -24.78 -10.72
CA LEU A 240 0.90 -25.11 -10.10
C LEU A 240 0.77 -26.13 -8.97
N PHE A 241 -0.35 -26.09 -8.23
CA PHE A 241 -0.57 -26.91 -7.04
C PHE A 241 -1.85 -27.71 -7.16
N LYS A 242 -1.71 -28.98 -7.52
CA LYS A 242 -2.84 -29.90 -7.73
C LYS A 242 -3.22 -30.69 -6.47
N LYS A 243 -2.30 -30.76 -5.51
CA LYS A 243 -2.48 -31.52 -4.25
C LYS A 243 -2.37 -30.63 -3.03
N HIS A 244 -1.59 -29.56 -3.13
CA HIS A 244 -1.35 -28.64 -2.05
C HIS A 244 -2.44 -27.57 -1.95
N ASN A 245 -2.81 -27.18 -0.74
CA ASN A 245 -3.85 -26.16 -0.51
C ASN A 245 -3.51 -24.77 -1.05
N TYR A 246 -2.27 -24.48 -1.44
CA TYR A 246 -1.96 -23.24 -2.15
C TYR A 246 -2.72 -23.09 -3.48
N GLY A 247 -3.07 -24.18 -4.13
CA GLY A 247 -3.84 -24.15 -5.37
C GLY A 247 -5.25 -24.72 -5.25
N LEU A 248 -5.52 -25.56 -4.24
CA LEU A 248 -6.82 -26.19 -4.06
C LEU A 248 -7.88 -25.25 -3.49
N GLN A 249 -7.44 -24.18 -2.80
CA GLN A 249 -8.35 -23.25 -2.14
C GLN A 249 -7.79 -21.83 -2.15
N THR A 250 -8.68 -20.85 -2.30
CA THR A 250 -8.32 -19.44 -2.23
C THR A 250 -8.47 -18.91 -0.80
N THR A 251 -7.75 -17.86 -0.48
CA THR A 251 -7.80 -17.25 0.87
C THR A 251 -9.22 -16.78 1.23
N ILE A 252 -9.93 -16.19 0.28
CA ILE A 252 -11.31 -15.74 0.51
C ILE A 252 -12.33 -16.89 0.54
N GLY A 253 -11.94 -18.08 0.12
CA GLY A 253 -12.81 -19.25 -0.01
C GLY A 253 -13.57 -19.34 -1.32
N THR A 254 -14.24 -20.48 -1.53
CA THR A 254 -15.09 -20.71 -2.70
C THR A 254 -16.47 -20.09 -2.51
N VAL A 255 -17.13 -19.75 -3.62
CA VAL A 255 -18.52 -19.26 -3.62
C VAL A 255 -19.47 -20.23 -2.91
N GLU A 256 -19.26 -21.55 -3.11
CA GLU A 256 -20.08 -22.57 -2.49
C GLU A 256 -19.94 -22.58 -0.97
N HIS A 257 -18.72 -22.51 -0.45
CA HIS A 257 -18.47 -22.53 0.99
C HIS A 257 -18.93 -21.24 1.65
N LEU A 258 -18.74 -20.08 1.01
CA LEU A 258 -19.27 -18.82 1.50
C LEU A 258 -20.81 -18.83 1.61
N LYS A 259 -21.50 -19.52 0.69
CA LYS A 259 -22.97 -19.71 0.76
C LYS A 259 -23.42 -20.69 1.86
N ASN A 260 -22.48 -21.40 2.46
CA ASN A 260 -22.74 -22.42 3.50
C ASN A 260 -21.84 -22.22 4.72
N PRO A 261 -21.85 -21.04 5.37
CA PRO A 261 -20.95 -20.76 6.47
C PRO A 261 -21.28 -21.59 7.71
N SER A 262 -20.26 -21.99 8.46
CA SER A 262 -20.38 -22.68 9.73
C SER A 262 -19.69 -21.89 10.85
N LEU A 263 -20.46 -21.31 11.77
CA LEU A 263 -19.92 -20.62 12.95
C LEU A 263 -19.16 -21.58 13.85
N LYS A 264 -19.61 -22.84 13.92
CA LYS A 264 -18.93 -23.90 14.65
C LYS A 264 -17.53 -24.13 14.08
N ALA A 265 -17.38 -24.24 12.77
CA ALA A 265 -16.09 -24.45 12.12
C ALA A 265 -15.14 -23.25 12.36
N ILE A 266 -15.66 -22.03 12.34
CA ILE A 266 -14.86 -20.82 12.67
C ILE A 266 -14.35 -20.87 14.11
N ARG A 267 -15.17 -21.26 15.09
CA ARG A 267 -14.72 -21.43 16.49
C ARG A 267 -13.73 -22.56 16.65
N GLU A 268 -13.94 -23.68 15.96
CA GLU A 268 -12.99 -24.81 15.97
C GLU A 268 -11.64 -24.38 15.41
N TYR A 269 -11.64 -23.61 14.32
CA TYR A 269 -10.43 -23.02 13.72
C TYR A 269 -9.71 -22.09 14.70
N PHE A 270 -10.43 -21.16 15.32
CA PHE A 270 -9.87 -20.29 16.37
C PHE A 270 -9.22 -21.10 17.50
N ASN A 271 -9.94 -22.06 18.06
CA ASN A 271 -9.46 -22.87 19.16
C ASN A 271 -8.26 -23.75 18.82
N ALA A 272 -8.09 -24.09 17.53
CA ALA A 272 -6.98 -24.94 17.07
C ALA A 272 -5.70 -24.13 16.82
N TYR A 273 -5.80 -22.90 16.32
CA TYR A 273 -4.66 -22.17 15.81
C TYR A 273 -4.30 -20.90 16.61
N TYR A 274 -5.25 -20.26 17.28
CA TYR A 274 -5.01 -19.05 18.08
C TYR A 274 -4.59 -19.41 19.51
N VAL A 275 -3.44 -20.05 19.59
CA VAL A 275 -2.83 -20.54 20.83
C VAL A 275 -1.43 -19.96 20.98
N PRO A 276 -0.95 -19.66 22.21
CA PRO A 276 0.25 -18.84 22.40
C PRO A 276 1.51 -19.43 21.76
N ASN A 277 1.64 -20.75 21.72
CA ASN A 277 2.77 -21.41 21.06
C ASN A 277 2.72 -21.39 19.51
N ASN A 278 1.65 -20.83 18.93
CA ASN A 278 1.47 -20.58 17.49
C ASN A 278 1.42 -19.10 17.14
N MET A 279 1.60 -18.22 18.13
CA MET A 279 1.46 -16.77 18.00
C MET A 279 2.73 -16.03 18.37
N ALA A 280 2.94 -14.89 17.74
CA ALA A 280 3.95 -13.92 18.17
C ALA A 280 3.36 -12.50 18.19
N ILE A 281 3.84 -11.73 19.16
CA ILE A 281 3.67 -10.29 19.22
C ILE A 281 4.96 -9.66 18.72
N ILE A 282 4.87 -8.75 17.78
CA ILE A 282 6.01 -8.02 17.21
C ILE A 282 5.82 -6.54 17.52
N LEU A 283 6.85 -5.91 18.10
CA LEU A 283 6.88 -4.51 18.46
C LEU A 283 8.13 -3.85 17.87
N ALA A 284 7.95 -2.97 16.91
CA ALA A 284 9.04 -2.21 16.31
C ALA A 284 8.82 -0.71 16.53
N GLY A 285 9.73 -0.04 17.24
CA GLY A 285 9.59 1.38 17.51
C GLY A 285 10.22 1.81 18.84
N ASP A 286 9.75 2.94 19.36
CA ASP A 286 10.26 3.51 20.61
C ASP A 286 9.61 2.85 21.83
N ILE A 287 10.09 1.68 22.18
CA ILE A 287 9.62 0.85 23.28
C ILE A 287 10.78 0.39 24.17
N ASP A 288 10.55 0.30 25.47
CA ASP A 288 11.43 -0.46 26.36
C ASP A 288 11.08 -1.96 26.24
N PRO A 289 12.01 -2.79 25.74
CA PRO A 289 11.71 -4.18 25.47
C PRO A 289 11.40 -5.03 26.70
N ASP A 290 12.05 -4.75 27.82
CA ASP A 290 11.87 -5.55 29.06
C ASP A 290 10.56 -5.15 29.74
N MET A 291 10.20 -3.86 29.74
CA MET A 291 8.88 -3.38 30.18
C MET A 291 7.75 -4.00 29.34
N ALA A 292 7.93 -4.03 28.01
CA ALA A 292 6.96 -4.64 27.12
C ALA A 292 6.79 -6.14 27.41
N ALA A 293 7.89 -6.85 27.65
CA ALA A 293 7.85 -8.28 28.01
C ALA A 293 7.11 -8.51 29.32
N ASP A 294 7.32 -7.68 30.34
CA ASP A 294 6.59 -7.78 31.61
C ASP A 294 5.08 -7.55 31.46
N GLY A 295 4.69 -6.52 30.68
CA GLY A 295 3.29 -6.24 30.38
C GLY A 295 2.61 -7.37 29.63
N ILE A 296 3.26 -7.94 28.60
CA ILE A 296 2.72 -9.06 27.85
C ILE A 296 2.64 -10.33 28.72
N ALA A 297 3.66 -10.59 29.55
CA ALA A 297 3.64 -11.73 30.49
C ALA A 297 2.46 -11.66 31.46
N GLU A 298 2.04 -10.47 31.87
CA GLU A 298 0.92 -10.26 32.76
C GLU A 298 -0.42 -10.43 32.01
N HIS A 299 -0.62 -9.70 30.95
CA HIS A 299 -1.90 -9.64 30.24
C HIS A 299 -2.23 -10.94 29.48
N PHE A 300 -1.24 -11.66 28.95
CA PHE A 300 -1.43 -12.90 28.19
C PHE A 300 -1.20 -14.18 29.02
N ALA A 301 -1.07 -14.07 30.36
CA ALA A 301 -0.86 -15.20 31.26
C ALA A 301 -2.00 -16.25 31.22
N TRP A 302 -3.22 -15.85 30.90
CA TRP A 302 -4.39 -16.72 30.78
C TRP A 302 -4.33 -17.68 29.60
N MET A 303 -3.57 -17.38 28.55
CA MET A 303 -3.46 -18.24 27.37
C MET A 303 -2.74 -19.54 27.68
N GLN A 304 -3.28 -20.64 27.19
CA GLN A 304 -2.73 -21.98 27.41
C GLN A 304 -2.22 -22.58 26.10
N SER A 305 -1.00 -23.09 26.10
CA SER A 305 -0.44 -23.84 24.98
C SER A 305 -1.28 -25.08 24.67
N LYS A 306 -1.43 -25.35 23.40
CA LYS A 306 -2.05 -26.57 22.87
C LYS A 306 -1.23 -27.11 21.71
N PRO A 307 -1.23 -28.42 21.47
CA PRO A 307 -0.67 -28.99 20.25
C PRO A 307 -1.34 -28.36 19.02
N VAL A 308 -0.55 -27.83 18.10
CA VAL A 308 -1.02 -27.31 16.80
C VAL A 308 -0.82 -28.39 15.77
N LYS A 309 -1.87 -28.70 15.03
CA LYS A 309 -1.80 -29.69 13.94
C LYS A 309 -0.94 -29.13 12.82
N THR A 310 0.14 -29.81 12.50
CA THR A 310 0.95 -29.52 11.32
C THR A 310 0.14 -29.80 10.07
N TYR A 311 0.21 -28.91 9.09
CA TYR A 311 -0.35 -29.17 7.77
C TYR A 311 0.49 -30.22 7.08
N GLU A 312 -0.11 -31.36 6.77
CA GLU A 312 0.50 -32.47 6.06
C GLU A 312 -0.05 -32.52 4.63
N PHE A 313 0.84 -32.69 3.66
CA PHE A 313 0.47 -32.73 2.25
C PHE A 313 1.28 -33.76 1.48
N GLU A 314 0.72 -34.29 0.42
CA GLU A 314 1.46 -35.05 -0.56
C GLU A 314 2.28 -34.11 -1.45
N GLY A 315 3.54 -34.48 -1.72
CA GLY A 315 4.38 -33.73 -2.64
C GLY A 315 3.74 -33.60 -4.02
N GLU A 316 3.85 -32.42 -4.58
CA GLU A 316 3.40 -32.17 -5.94
C GLU A 316 4.24 -33.00 -6.95
N MET A 317 3.54 -33.69 -7.84
CA MET A 317 4.23 -34.47 -8.88
C MET A 317 4.89 -33.53 -9.91
N PRO A 318 6.03 -33.97 -10.47
CA PRO A 318 6.58 -33.33 -11.65
C PRO A 318 5.56 -33.28 -12.79
N GLN A 319 5.47 -32.17 -13.51
CA GLN A 319 4.40 -31.94 -14.48
C GLN A 319 4.76 -32.28 -15.96
N GLY A 320 6.00 -32.48 -16.28
CA GLY A 320 6.52 -32.93 -17.59
C GLY A 320 6.70 -31.77 -18.60
N ALA A 321 5.69 -31.28 -19.26
CA ALA A 321 5.78 -30.24 -20.27
C ALA A 321 5.09 -28.93 -19.80
N PRO A 322 5.42 -27.77 -20.38
CA PRO A 322 4.68 -26.54 -20.13
C PRO A 322 3.20 -26.70 -20.41
N ARG A 323 2.36 -26.20 -19.51
CA ARG A 323 0.89 -26.24 -19.63
C ARG A 323 0.34 -24.84 -19.82
N ARG A 324 -0.58 -24.71 -20.78
CA ARG A 324 -1.14 -23.43 -21.16
C ARG A 324 -2.63 -23.36 -20.85
N PHE A 325 -3.04 -22.19 -20.37
CA PHE A 325 -4.42 -21.87 -20.03
C PHE A 325 -4.76 -20.45 -20.49
N ASP A 326 -6.01 -20.24 -20.87
CA ASP A 326 -6.53 -18.92 -21.21
C ASP A 326 -7.50 -18.47 -20.10
N VAL A 327 -7.40 -17.19 -19.71
CA VAL A 327 -8.35 -16.49 -18.84
C VAL A 327 -8.91 -15.31 -19.65
N VAL A 328 -10.23 -15.17 -19.68
CA VAL A 328 -10.89 -14.12 -20.44
C VAL A 328 -11.45 -13.05 -19.51
N GLY A 329 -11.29 -11.77 -19.88
CA GLY A 329 -11.85 -10.67 -19.14
C GLY A 329 -11.70 -9.33 -19.85
N PRO A 330 -12.29 -8.24 -19.34
CA PRO A 330 -12.37 -6.96 -20.03
C PRO A 330 -11.05 -6.16 -20.12
N ASP A 331 -10.11 -6.40 -19.20
CA ASP A 331 -8.85 -5.68 -19.14
C ASP A 331 -7.93 -5.94 -20.35
N ALA A 332 -6.89 -5.14 -20.53
CA ALA A 332 -5.85 -5.35 -21.52
C ALA A 332 -5.18 -6.73 -21.38
N GLU A 333 -4.62 -7.24 -22.46
CA GLU A 333 -4.02 -8.59 -22.50
C GLU A 333 -2.64 -8.63 -21.85
N TRP A 334 -2.31 -9.77 -21.19
CA TRP A 334 -0.97 -10.10 -20.71
C TRP A 334 -0.78 -11.60 -20.60
N VAL A 335 0.47 -12.03 -20.41
CA VAL A 335 0.82 -13.41 -20.08
C VAL A 335 1.50 -13.46 -18.72
N SER A 336 1.12 -14.47 -17.91
CA SER A 336 1.76 -14.83 -16.66
C SER A 336 2.33 -16.24 -16.79
N ILE A 337 3.58 -16.44 -16.35
CA ILE A 337 4.30 -17.72 -16.41
C ILE A 337 4.81 -18.04 -15.02
N GLY A 338 4.27 -19.09 -14.41
CA GLY A 338 4.65 -19.52 -13.06
C GLY A 338 5.48 -20.81 -13.05
N TYR A 339 6.47 -20.82 -12.15
CA TYR A 339 7.31 -21.97 -11.85
C TYR A 339 7.21 -22.31 -10.38
N ARG A 340 6.96 -23.58 -10.05
CA ARG A 340 6.97 -24.06 -8.66
C ARG A 340 8.39 -24.38 -8.24
N MET A 341 8.76 -23.88 -7.05
CA MET A 341 10.10 -24.03 -6.48
C MET A 341 10.02 -24.50 -5.02
N PRO A 342 11.11 -25.04 -4.45
CA PRO A 342 11.20 -25.33 -3.05
C PRO A 342 10.92 -24.10 -2.17
N GLY A 343 10.42 -24.36 -0.95
CA GLY A 343 9.98 -23.33 -0.02
C GLY A 343 11.11 -22.59 0.72
N ALA A 344 10.71 -21.77 1.65
CA ALA A 344 11.58 -20.89 2.43
C ALA A 344 12.74 -21.61 3.11
N GLY A 345 13.91 -20.95 3.16
CA GLY A 345 15.13 -21.46 3.81
C GLY A 345 15.94 -22.44 2.99
N THR A 346 15.52 -22.77 1.77
CA THR A 346 16.28 -23.60 0.81
C THR A 346 17.29 -22.77 0.02
N ARG A 347 18.30 -23.43 -0.54
CA ARG A 347 19.28 -22.79 -1.47
C ARG A 347 18.56 -22.29 -2.72
N GLU A 348 17.61 -23.05 -3.21
CA GLU A 348 16.84 -22.79 -4.42
C GLU A 348 15.96 -21.52 -4.26
N ALA A 349 15.27 -21.39 -3.15
CA ALA A 349 14.48 -20.18 -2.86
C ALA A 349 15.37 -18.93 -2.75
N ARG A 350 16.56 -19.07 -2.18
CA ARG A 350 17.55 -17.99 -2.11
C ARG A 350 18.10 -17.63 -3.47
N ALA A 351 18.45 -18.63 -4.27
CA ALA A 351 18.92 -18.41 -5.64
C ALA A 351 17.83 -17.78 -6.51
N ALA A 352 16.56 -18.18 -6.31
CA ALA A 352 15.42 -17.57 -7.01
C ALA A 352 15.31 -16.06 -6.77
N LYS A 353 15.50 -15.60 -5.52
CA LYS A 353 15.54 -14.15 -5.21
C LYS A 353 16.66 -13.43 -5.97
N LEU A 354 17.83 -14.04 -6.08
CA LEU A 354 18.93 -13.44 -6.82
C LEU A 354 18.70 -13.50 -8.33
N ILE A 355 18.12 -14.58 -8.85
CA ILE A 355 17.69 -14.71 -10.26
C ILE A 355 16.67 -13.63 -10.62
N ASP A 356 15.70 -13.40 -9.74
CA ASP A 356 14.72 -12.34 -9.93
C ASP A 356 15.40 -10.96 -10.08
N LEU A 357 16.32 -10.61 -9.19
CA LEU A 357 17.09 -9.37 -9.27
C LEU A 357 18.02 -9.28 -10.50
N ILE A 358 18.53 -10.41 -10.99
CA ILE A 358 19.31 -10.45 -12.24
C ILE A 358 18.39 -10.22 -13.44
N LEU A 359 17.16 -10.69 -13.39
CA LEU A 359 16.17 -10.47 -14.45
C LEU A 359 15.60 -9.06 -14.40
N ASN A 360 15.15 -8.65 -13.23
CA ASN A 360 14.37 -7.43 -13.06
C ASN A 360 14.77 -6.71 -11.75
N ASN A 361 15.48 -5.61 -11.88
CA ASN A 361 15.82 -4.71 -10.79
C ASN A 361 15.46 -3.26 -11.09
N SER A 362 14.55 -3.07 -12.06
CA SER A 362 14.05 -1.79 -12.55
C SER A 362 15.09 -0.90 -13.25
N SER A 363 16.28 -1.41 -13.49
CA SER A 363 17.39 -0.58 -14.01
C SER A 363 18.31 -1.31 -14.98
N ALA A 364 18.94 -2.39 -14.55
CA ALA A 364 20.01 -3.07 -15.27
C ALA A 364 19.83 -4.59 -15.40
N GLY A 365 18.66 -5.13 -15.00
CA GLY A 365 18.32 -6.53 -15.16
C GLY A 365 18.13 -6.93 -16.63
N LEU A 366 18.16 -8.22 -16.90
CA LEU A 366 18.03 -8.73 -18.27
C LEU A 366 16.66 -8.37 -18.89
N ILE A 367 15.58 -8.52 -18.16
CA ILE A 367 14.24 -8.07 -18.58
C ILE A 367 14.24 -6.55 -18.77
N ASP A 368 14.81 -5.81 -17.81
CA ASP A 368 14.84 -4.35 -17.85
C ASP A 368 15.52 -3.83 -19.12
N LEU A 369 16.67 -4.40 -19.48
CA LEU A 369 17.47 -3.94 -20.63
C LEU A 369 17.01 -4.55 -21.95
N ASN A 370 16.83 -5.87 -21.98
CA ASN A 370 16.62 -6.60 -23.24
C ASN A 370 15.18 -6.51 -23.74
N LEU A 371 14.20 -6.32 -22.83
CA LEU A 371 12.80 -6.30 -23.16
C LEU A 371 12.16 -4.92 -22.96
N VAL A 372 12.24 -4.35 -21.75
CA VAL A 372 11.56 -3.11 -21.41
C VAL A 372 12.27 -1.89 -22.02
N LYS A 373 13.58 -1.74 -21.79
CA LYS A 373 14.35 -0.62 -22.33
C LYS A 373 14.55 -0.74 -23.85
N ALA A 374 14.77 -1.96 -24.34
CA ALA A 374 14.78 -2.25 -25.77
C ALA A 374 13.38 -2.20 -26.40
N GLN A 375 12.37 -1.96 -25.60
CA GLN A 375 10.96 -1.79 -26.02
C GLN A 375 10.42 -2.93 -26.89
N LYS A 376 10.86 -4.17 -26.61
CA LYS A 376 10.37 -5.37 -27.30
C LYS A 376 9.00 -5.84 -26.78
N VAL A 377 8.59 -5.34 -25.63
CA VAL A 377 7.29 -5.56 -25.01
C VAL A 377 6.79 -4.22 -24.46
N LEU A 378 5.49 -4.12 -24.16
CA LEU A 378 4.94 -2.91 -23.54
C LEU A 378 5.38 -2.78 -22.07
N SER A 379 5.39 -3.90 -21.35
CA SER A 379 5.99 -4.05 -20.02
C SER A 379 6.32 -5.52 -19.77
N ALA A 380 7.30 -5.77 -18.93
CA ALA A 380 7.63 -7.10 -18.42
C ALA A 380 8.28 -6.98 -17.06
N ASN A 381 8.06 -7.97 -16.20
CA ASN A 381 8.66 -8.09 -14.88
C ASN A 381 8.78 -9.55 -14.48
N SER A 382 9.57 -9.80 -13.45
CA SER A 382 9.62 -11.06 -12.71
C SER A 382 9.36 -10.82 -11.24
N GLY A 383 9.09 -11.88 -10.49
CA GLY A 383 8.92 -11.86 -9.05
C GLY A 383 8.99 -13.24 -8.44
N VAL A 384 9.34 -13.32 -7.17
CA VAL A 384 9.33 -14.57 -6.42
C VAL A 384 8.51 -14.42 -5.15
N ASN A 385 7.50 -15.28 -5.01
CA ASN A 385 6.72 -15.41 -3.78
C ASN A 385 7.23 -16.62 -3.01
N VAL A 386 7.94 -16.39 -1.91
CA VAL A 386 8.54 -17.42 -1.06
C VAL A 386 7.58 -17.78 0.06
N LEU A 387 6.98 -18.96 -0.02
CA LEU A 387 6.13 -19.55 1.02
C LEU A 387 6.88 -20.68 1.74
N ASN A 388 6.33 -21.20 2.81
CA ASN A 388 7.02 -22.20 3.65
C ASN A 388 7.24 -23.54 2.95
N ASP A 389 6.20 -24.06 2.29
CA ASP A 389 6.22 -25.40 1.73
C ASP A 389 6.76 -25.39 0.29
N TYR A 390 6.41 -24.38 -0.49
CA TYR A 390 6.87 -24.13 -1.84
C TYR A 390 7.05 -22.63 -2.08
N SER A 391 7.76 -22.27 -3.14
CA SER A 391 7.80 -20.90 -3.66
C SER A 391 7.25 -20.87 -5.09
N VAL A 392 6.81 -19.68 -5.52
CA VAL A 392 6.38 -19.44 -6.89
C VAL A 392 7.28 -18.38 -7.50
N PHE A 393 7.96 -18.72 -8.59
CA PHE A 393 8.66 -17.77 -9.42
C PHE A 393 7.77 -17.42 -10.61
N GLU A 394 7.54 -16.13 -10.83
CA GLU A 394 6.63 -15.66 -11.87
C GLU A 394 7.31 -14.70 -12.83
N LEU A 395 6.95 -14.81 -14.12
CA LEU A 395 7.26 -13.85 -15.17
C LEU A 395 5.96 -13.32 -15.74
N THR A 396 5.83 -12.01 -15.87
CA THR A 396 4.67 -11.40 -16.51
C THR A 396 5.08 -10.46 -17.65
N GLY A 397 4.23 -10.33 -18.68
CA GLY A 397 4.51 -9.45 -19.79
C GLY A 397 3.28 -9.01 -20.55
N LYS A 398 3.28 -7.74 -21.00
CA LYS A 398 2.22 -7.14 -21.80
C LYS A 398 2.70 -6.91 -23.23
N PRO A 399 1.85 -7.24 -24.23
CA PRO A 399 2.21 -7.11 -25.63
C PRO A 399 2.22 -5.66 -26.09
N ARG A 400 3.06 -5.37 -27.07
CA ARG A 400 2.97 -4.18 -27.91
C ARG A 400 1.81 -4.32 -28.89
N GLU A 401 1.50 -3.22 -29.58
CA GLU A 401 0.51 -3.26 -30.66
C GLU A 401 0.90 -4.30 -31.73
N GLY A 402 -0.03 -5.17 -32.07
CA GLY A 402 0.16 -6.24 -33.07
C GLY A 402 1.04 -7.42 -32.61
N GLN A 403 1.51 -7.42 -31.36
CA GLN A 403 2.29 -8.52 -30.80
C GLN A 403 1.36 -9.57 -30.15
N THR A 404 1.62 -10.85 -30.38
CA THR A 404 0.88 -11.92 -29.75
C THR A 404 1.40 -12.22 -28.34
N LEU A 405 0.56 -12.80 -27.48
CA LEU A 405 0.97 -13.21 -26.13
C LEU A 405 2.03 -14.33 -26.18
N GLU A 406 1.99 -15.17 -27.21
CA GLU A 406 2.99 -16.22 -27.45
C GLU A 406 4.38 -15.61 -27.71
N GLN A 407 4.46 -14.54 -28.50
CA GLN A 407 5.71 -13.82 -28.73
C GLN A 407 6.24 -13.18 -27.43
N VAL A 408 5.36 -12.64 -26.59
CA VAL A 408 5.75 -12.09 -25.27
C VAL A 408 6.28 -13.21 -24.37
N ARG A 409 5.57 -14.35 -24.31
CA ARG A 409 6.00 -15.55 -23.58
C ARG A 409 7.40 -15.99 -24.01
N ASP A 410 7.65 -16.09 -25.32
CA ASP A 410 8.93 -16.54 -25.85
C ASP A 410 10.05 -15.56 -25.49
N LEU A 411 9.80 -14.26 -25.51
CA LEU A 411 10.73 -13.23 -25.06
C LEU A 411 11.07 -13.36 -23.58
N LEU A 412 10.08 -13.60 -22.72
CA LEU A 412 10.28 -13.79 -21.27
C LEU A 412 11.11 -15.05 -20.99
N VAL A 413 10.73 -16.16 -21.59
CA VAL A 413 11.43 -17.45 -21.43
C VAL A 413 12.87 -17.33 -21.92
N SER A 414 13.14 -16.62 -23.02
CA SER A 414 14.50 -16.40 -23.53
C SER A 414 15.42 -15.71 -22.53
N GLN A 415 14.89 -14.83 -21.65
CA GLN A 415 15.71 -14.18 -20.61
C GLN A 415 16.15 -15.17 -19.54
N MET A 416 15.31 -16.14 -19.21
CA MET A 416 15.68 -17.22 -18.31
C MET A 416 16.73 -18.15 -18.96
N GLU A 417 16.63 -18.43 -20.25
CA GLU A 417 17.65 -19.19 -20.99
C GLU A 417 19.02 -18.52 -20.93
N LEU A 418 19.07 -17.18 -20.98
CA LEU A 418 20.32 -16.42 -20.80
C LEU A 418 20.95 -16.69 -19.43
N ILE A 419 20.14 -16.71 -18.35
CA ILE A 419 20.65 -17.04 -17.01
C ILE A 419 21.17 -18.46 -16.95
N SER A 420 20.44 -19.42 -17.49
CA SER A 420 20.86 -20.83 -17.54
C SER A 420 22.18 -21.03 -18.29
N ALA A 421 22.40 -20.23 -19.31
CA ALA A 421 23.62 -20.24 -20.09
C ALA A 421 24.79 -19.43 -19.46
N GLY A 422 24.53 -18.76 -18.32
CA GLY A 422 25.48 -17.87 -17.65
C GLY A 422 25.77 -16.58 -18.42
N MET A 423 24.84 -16.16 -19.31
CA MET A 423 24.96 -14.96 -20.12
C MET A 423 24.53 -13.70 -19.38
N PHE A 424 25.08 -13.49 -18.20
CA PHE A 424 24.98 -12.28 -17.39
C PHE A 424 26.34 -11.92 -16.81
N ASP A 425 26.55 -10.63 -16.54
CA ASP A 425 27.83 -10.11 -16.10
C ASP A 425 27.98 -10.27 -14.57
N ASP A 426 29.13 -10.72 -14.10
CA ASP A 426 29.45 -10.80 -12.66
C ASP A 426 29.41 -9.42 -11.98
N SER A 427 29.68 -8.35 -12.72
CA SER A 427 29.54 -6.98 -12.23
C SER A 427 28.09 -6.62 -11.90
N LEU A 428 27.11 -7.23 -12.58
CA LEU A 428 25.69 -7.04 -12.27
C LEU A 428 25.36 -7.62 -10.89
N VAL A 429 25.85 -8.82 -10.56
CA VAL A 429 25.62 -9.44 -9.25
C VAL A 429 26.21 -8.56 -8.13
N LYS A 430 27.41 -8.02 -8.32
CA LYS A 430 28.02 -7.08 -7.35
C LYS A 430 27.20 -5.80 -7.19
N ALA A 431 26.69 -5.27 -8.28
CA ALA A 431 25.81 -4.09 -8.25
C ALA A 431 24.48 -4.40 -7.55
N ILE A 432 23.88 -5.57 -7.78
CA ILE A 432 22.68 -6.03 -7.09
C ILE A 432 22.91 -6.03 -5.58
N ILE A 433 23.99 -6.65 -5.12
CA ILE A 433 24.32 -6.72 -3.70
C ILE A 433 24.48 -5.31 -3.08
N LEU A 434 25.16 -4.39 -3.79
CA LEU A 434 25.28 -2.99 -3.34
C LEU A 434 23.90 -2.32 -3.21
N ASN A 435 23.05 -2.47 -4.24
CA ASN A 435 21.71 -1.86 -4.22
C ASN A 435 20.80 -2.49 -3.15
N GLU A 436 20.93 -3.79 -2.89
CA GLU A 436 20.23 -4.43 -1.77
C GLU A 436 20.71 -3.90 -0.40
N GLU A 437 22.00 -3.64 -0.22
CA GLU A 437 22.53 -2.99 0.99
C GLU A 437 21.92 -1.59 1.17
N ILE A 438 21.87 -0.80 0.11
CA ILE A 438 21.27 0.54 0.11
C ILE A 438 19.78 0.46 0.45
N SER A 439 19.05 -0.45 -0.20
CA SER A 439 17.63 -0.68 0.04
C SER A 439 17.36 -1.02 1.50
N ARG A 440 18.16 -1.89 2.11
CA ARG A 440 18.03 -2.25 3.53
C ARG A 440 18.26 -1.07 4.46
N LEU A 441 19.24 -0.20 4.16
CA LEU A 441 19.47 1.03 4.94
C LEU A 441 18.26 1.95 4.93
N GLU A 442 17.59 2.09 3.79
CA GLU A 442 16.40 2.91 3.67
C GLU A 442 15.17 2.26 4.31
N GLN A 443 14.92 0.98 4.03
CA GLN A 443 13.73 0.29 4.52
C GLN A 443 13.69 0.19 6.04
N PHE A 444 14.80 -0.12 6.69
CA PHE A 444 14.83 -0.31 8.14
C PHE A 444 14.88 1.00 8.96
N LYS A 445 14.76 2.16 8.32
CA LYS A 445 14.41 3.40 9.00
C LYS A 445 12.99 3.33 9.57
N GLU A 446 12.06 2.70 8.84
CA GLU A 446 10.65 2.67 9.16
C GLU A 446 10.27 1.50 10.08
N ASN A 447 9.49 1.79 11.14
CA ASN A 447 9.02 0.80 12.09
C ASN A 447 8.22 -0.33 11.43
N ALA A 448 7.37 0.02 10.47
CA ALA A 448 6.56 -0.96 9.74
C ALA A 448 7.42 -2.01 9.03
N ASN A 449 8.46 -1.59 8.30
CA ASN A 449 9.34 -2.50 7.58
C ASN A 449 10.12 -3.43 8.53
N ARG A 450 10.55 -2.91 9.70
CA ARG A 450 11.14 -3.74 10.75
C ARG A 450 10.12 -4.78 11.26
N GLY A 451 8.89 -4.34 11.51
CA GLY A 451 7.80 -5.20 11.94
C GLY A 451 7.52 -6.33 10.95
N TYR A 452 7.37 -6.02 9.66
CA TYR A 452 7.15 -7.02 8.61
C TYR A 452 8.30 -8.02 8.49
N PHE A 453 9.54 -7.55 8.51
CA PHE A 453 10.71 -8.41 8.46
C PHE A 453 10.78 -9.40 9.63
N LEU A 454 10.46 -8.93 10.84
CA LEU A 454 10.42 -9.75 12.04
C LEU A 454 9.24 -10.73 12.03
N MET A 455 8.09 -10.29 11.58
CA MET A 455 6.89 -11.12 11.41
C MET A 455 7.16 -12.27 10.44
N GLU A 456 7.74 -11.99 9.27
CA GLU A 456 8.14 -13.02 8.32
C GLU A 456 9.11 -14.04 8.93
N SER A 457 10.09 -13.58 9.73
CA SER A 457 11.03 -14.47 10.39
C SER A 457 10.36 -15.44 11.38
N PHE A 458 9.25 -15.01 11.97
CA PHE A 458 8.43 -15.87 12.81
C PHE A 458 7.59 -16.82 11.97
N ILE A 459 6.84 -16.32 10.99
CA ILE A 459 5.89 -17.10 10.17
C ILE A 459 6.60 -18.23 9.41
N ASN A 460 7.74 -17.95 8.80
CA ASN A 460 8.50 -18.94 8.03
C ASN A 460 9.31 -19.92 8.89
N GLY A 461 9.24 -19.78 10.21
CA GLY A 461 9.88 -20.70 11.16
C GLY A 461 11.41 -20.66 11.17
N GLN A 462 12.04 -19.79 10.39
CA GLN A 462 13.50 -19.70 10.31
C GLN A 462 14.12 -18.99 11.52
N GLY A 463 13.37 -18.08 12.12
CA GLY A 463 13.83 -17.22 13.20
C GLY A 463 14.72 -16.08 12.71
N TYR A 464 14.82 -15.03 13.51
CA TYR A 464 15.47 -13.78 13.17
C TYR A 464 16.91 -13.92 12.64
N GLN A 465 17.75 -14.65 13.37
CA GLN A 465 19.17 -14.79 13.00
C GLN A 465 19.37 -15.38 11.59
N LYS A 466 18.61 -16.42 11.26
CA LYS A 466 18.68 -17.04 9.93
C LYS A 466 18.12 -16.12 8.87
N GLN A 467 16.97 -15.50 9.12
CA GLN A 467 16.33 -14.54 8.23
C GLN A 467 17.26 -13.33 7.95
N TRP A 468 17.91 -12.80 8.98
CA TRP A 468 18.89 -11.73 8.82
C TRP A 468 20.07 -12.15 7.95
N ASN A 469 20.59 -13.35 8.20
CA ASN A 469 21.76 -13.89 7.52
C ASN A 469 21.47 -14.41 6.10
N GLU A 470 20.20 -14.51 5.68
CA GLU A 470 19.85 -14.91 4.29
C GLU A 470 20.47 -13.98 3.26
N PHE A 471 20.56 -12.67 3.54
CA PHE A 471 21.24 -11.72 2.67
C PHE A 471 22.74 -12.06 2.50
N TRP A 472 23.40 -12.44 3.59
CA TRP A 472 24.81 -12.86 3.56
C TRP A 472 24.99 -14.19 2.84
N ALA A 473 24.04 -15.08 2.99
CA ALA A 473 24.04 -16.36 2.27
C ALA A 473 23.81 -16.15 0.76
N MET A 474 23.00 -15.17 0.38
CA MET A 474 22.81 -14.77 -1.02
C MET A 474 24.11 -14.23 -1.65
N LYS A 475 24.90 -13.44 -0.89
CA LYS A 475 26.23 -12.95 -1.32
C LYS A 475 27.24 -14.07 -1.61
N GLN A 476 27.03 -15.26 -1.05
CA GLN A 476 27.94 -16.41 -1.24
C GLN A 476 27.56 -17.28 -2.44
N LEU A 477 26.41 -17.04 -3.08
CA LEU A 477 26.02 -17.78 -4.26
C LEU A 477 26.97 -17.48 -5.42
N THR A 478 27.47 -18.54 -6.00
CA THR A 478 28.33 -18.47 -7.19
C THR A 478 27.47 -18.36 -8.46
N LYS A 479 28.13 -18.01 -9.56
CA LYS A 479 27.46 -18.00 -10.87
C LYS A 479 26.97 -19.39 -11.25
N GLU A 480 27.75 -20.42 -10.90
CA GLU A 480 27.44 -21.83 -11.12
C GLU A 480 26.17 -22.24 -10.33
N ASP A 481 26.04 -21.79 -9.07
CA ASP A 481 24.84 -22.02 -8.25
C ASP A 481 23.59 -21.44 -8.92
N ILE A 482 23.70 -20.20 -9.42
CA ILE A 482 22.61 -19.49 -10.11
C ILE A 482 22.22 -20.23 -11.39
N MET A 483 23.23 -20.62 -12.20
CA MET A 483 23.01 -21.37 -13.44
C MET A 483 22.39 -22.74 -13.18
N GLU A 484 22.83 -23.46 -12.14
CA GLU A 484 22.28 -24.77 -11.77
C GLU A 484 20.80 -24.68 -11.42
N VAL A 485 20.44 -23.75 -10.53
CA VAL A 485 19.05 -23.53 -10.13
C VAL A 485 18.20 -23.08 -11.33
N ALA A 486 18.71 -22.16 -12.16
CA ALA A 486 18.02 -21.74 -13.36
C ALA A 486 17.78 -22.90 -14.33
N LYS A 487 18.77 -23.78 -14.57
CA LYS A 487 18.62 -24.98 -15.41
C LYS A 487 17.63 -25.97 -14.83
N GLU A 488 17.64 -26.15 -13.52
CA GLU A 488 16.74 -27.07 -12.85
C GLU A 488 15.29 -26.66 -13.02
N PHE A 489 14.99 -25.36 -12.89
CA PHE A 489 13.62 -24.86 -12.91
C PHE A 489 13.13 -24.50 -14.32
N LEU A 490 14.04 -24.10 -15.23
CA LEU A 490 13.65 -23.68 -16.58
C LEU A 490 13.41 -24.82 -17.56
N ASN A 491 14.10 -25.91 -17.37
CA ASN A 491 13.91 -27.12 -18.17
C ASN A 491 12.73 -27.96 -17.68
N ARG A 492 12.05 -27.51 -16.62
CA ARG A 492 10.89 -28.15 -16.03
C ARG A 492 9.63 -27.43 -16.41
N GLU A 493 8.59 -27.94 -15.92
CA GLU A 493 7.22 -27.61 -16.03
C GLU A 493 6.94 -26.19 -15.54
N ARG A 494 6.31 -25.46 -16.39
CA ARG A 494 5.74 -24.16 -16.05
C ARG A 494 4.28 -24.14 -16.42
N VAL A 495 3.57 -23.27 -15.77
CA VAL A 495 2.18 -22.93 -16.09
C VAL A 495 2.18 -21.60 -16.80
N GLU A 496 1.59 -21.53 -17.97
CA GLU A 496 1.44 -20.34 -18.79
C GLU A 496 -0.06 -19.94 -18.79
N VAL A 497 -0.37 -18.80 -18.20
CA VAL A 497 -1.74 -18.26 -18.19
C VAL A 497 -1.78 -17.04 -19.11
N PHE A 498 -2.58 -17.12 -20.14
CA PHE A 498 -2.79 -16.08 -21.12
C PHE A 498 -4.08 -15.34 -20.81
N LYS A 499 -3.96 -14.13 -20.30
CA LYS A 499 -5.11 -13.27 -20.12
C LYS A 499 -5.50 -12.64 -21.44
N ARG A 500 -6.65 -13.03 -21.95
CA ARG A 500 -7.19 -12.53 -23.21
C ARG A 500 -8.35 -11.58 -22.99
N ARG A 501 -8.44 -10.58 -23.86
CA ARG A 501 -9.53 -9.63 -23.84
C ARG A 501 -10.81 -10.27 -24.37
N GLY A 502 -11.90 -10.13 -23.61
CA GLY A 502 -13.21 -10.63 -24.02
C GLY A 502 -14.26 -10.46 -22.93
N ALA A 503 -15.48 -10.86 -23.24
CA ALA A 503 -16.53 -10.94 -22.23
C ALA A 503 -16.38 -12.28 -21.49
N ASP A 504 -16.25 -12.23 -20.20
CA ASP A 504 -16.29 -13.40 -19.34
C ASP A 504 -17.76 -13.78 -19.11
N SER A 505 -18.21 -14.82 -19.80
CA SER A 505 -19.57 -15.36 -19.64
C SER A 505 -19.74 -16.27 -18.43
N ALA A 506 -18.63 -16.60 -17.74
CA ALA A 506 -18.61 -17.52 -16.61
C ALA A 506 -18.67 -16.82 -15.24
N VAL A 507 -18.58 -15.48 -15.18
CA VAL A 507 -18.70 -14.74 -13.92
C VAL A 507 -20.15 -14.82 -13.43
N ALA A 508 -20.39 -15.77 -12.55
CA ALA A 508 -21.63 -15.85 -11.81
C ALA A 508 -21.53 -14.93 -10.59
N LYS A 509 -22.38 -13.89 -10.56
CA LYS A 509 -22.63 -13.14 -9.33
C LYS A 509 -23.03 -14.10 -8.20
N ILE A 510 -22.53 -13.85 -7.00
CA ILE A 510 -23.03 -14.57 -5.83
C ILE A 510 -24.44 -14.06 -5.55
N ASP A 511 -25.44 -14.88 -5.86
CA ASP A 511 -26.80 -14.65 -5.38
C ASP A 511 -26.84 -14.90 -3.88
N LYS A 512 -27.25 -13.92 -3.13
CA LYS A 512 -27.31 -13.92 -1.68
C LYS A 512 -28.76 -13.74 -1.21
N PRO A 513 -29.11 -14.29 -0.05
CA PRO A 513 -30.41 -14.00 0.57
C PRO A 513 -30.50 -12.54 0.96
N GLU A 514 -31.68 -11.96 0.87
CA GLU A 514 -31.94 -10.61 1.40
C GLU A 514 -31.81 -10.59 2.92
N ILE A 515 -31.12 -9.57 3.43
CA ILE A 515 -31.00 -9.29 4.87
C ILE A 515 -31.65 -7.94 5.21
N SER A 516 -32.19 -7.87 6.39
CA SER A 516 -32.73 -6.61 6.93
C SER A 516 -31.62 -5.76 7.53
N SER A 517 -31.70 -4.44 7.34
CA SER A 517 -30.82 -3.51 8.06
C SER A 517 -30.97 -3.65 9.57
N VAL A 518 -29.87 -3.51 10.29
CA VAL A 518 -29.85 -3.59 11.75
C VAL A 518 -29.65 -2.21 12.38
N GLU A 519 -30.35 -1.96 13.47
CA GLU A 519 -30.06 -0.81 14.33
C GLU A 519 -28.92 -1.15 15.26
N LEU A 520 -27.86 -0.36 15.21
CA LEU A 520 -26.67 -0.52 16.02
C LEU A 520 -26.65 0.54 17.13
N ASN A 521 -26.19 0.16 18.33
CA ASN A 521 -26.09 1.06 19.48
C ASN A 521 -24.81 1.89 19.43
N ARG A 522 -24.69 2.81 18.46
CA ARG A 522 -23.45 3.56 18.19
C ARG A 522 -23.13 4.60 19.24
N ASP A 523 -24.17 5.18 19.83
CA ASP A 523 -24.13 6.17 20.90
C ASP A 523 -23.84 5.54 22.27
N LYS A 524 -23.79 4.22 22.35
CA LYS A 524 -23.55 3.47 23.60
C LYS A 524 -22.08 2.99 23.66
N GLN A 525 -21.70 2.67 24.90
CA GLN A 525 -20.41 2.04 25.21
C GLN A 525 -20.66 0.90 26.20
N SER A 526 -19.85 -0.15 26.07
CA SER A 526 -19.79 -1.23 27.07
C SER A 526 -19.08 -0.75 28.34
N ALA A 527 -19.29 -1.46 29.44
CA ALA A 527 -18.60 -1.16 30.69
C ALA A 527 -17.07 -1.23 30.54
N PHE A 528 -16.58 -2.25 29.81
CA PHE A 528 -15.17 -2.40 29.53
C PHE A 528 -14.58 -1.17 28.82
N VAL A 529 -15.21 -0.68 27.77
CA VAL A 529 -14.74 0.50 27.02
C VAL A 529 -14.79 1.74 27.89
N THR A 530 -15.80 1.90 28.72
CA THR A 530 -15.93 3.04 29.64
C THR A 530 -14.76 3.05 30.63
N GLU A 531 -14.51 1.94 31.33
CA GLU A 531 -13.38 1.79 32.27
C GLU A 531 -12.04 2.02 31.57
N TRP A 532 -11.86 1.43 30.40
CA TRP A 532 -10.63 1.53 29.61
C TRP A 532 -10.35 2.98 29.12
N LEU A 533 -11.40 3.76 28.75
CA LEU A 533 -11.26 5.17 28.37
C LEU A 533 -10.90 6.06 29.57
N GLU A 534 -11.42 5.76 30.76
CA GLU A 534 -11.16 6.50 32.00
C GLU A 534 -9.74 6.30 32.54
N GLU A 535 -9.03 5.26 32.10
CA GLU A 535 -7.65 5.02 32.49
C GLU A 535 -6.74 6.16 32.04
N GLU A 536 -6.08 6.81 32.98
CA GLU A 536 -5.19 7.94 32.71
C GLU A 536 -3.95 7.53 31.92
N THR A 537 -3.65 8.29 30.91
CA THR A 537 -2.45 8.12 30.07
C THR A 537 -1.64 9.40 30.05
N ARG A 538 -0.32 9.28 30.24
CA ARG A 538 0.58 10.43 30.17
C ARG A 538 0.61 10.99 28.73
N SER A 539 0.19 12.24 28.55
CA SER A 539 0.34 12.97 27.28
C SER A 539 1.80 13.20 26.94
N LEU A 540 2.13 13.15 25.65
CA LEU A 540 3.43 13.51 25.13
C LEU A 540 3.41 14.97 24.67
N THR A 541 4.56 15.62 24.75
CA THR A 541 4.71 16.98 24.25
C THR A 541 4.82 16.94 22.72
N PRO A 542 3.97 17.67 21.98
CA PRO A 542 4.07 17.73 20.53
C PRO A 542 5.39 18.39 20.10
N VAL A 543 5.99 17.88 19.03
CA VAL A 543 7.20 18.43 18.43
C VAL A 543 6.87 18.79 16.98
N TYR A 544 6.94 20.07 16.68
CA TYR A 544 6.63 20.59 15.35
C TYR A 544 7.87 20.68 14.48
N ALA A 545 7.68 20.63 13.16
CA ALA A 545 8.77 20.76 12.20
C ALA A 545 9.47 22.10 12.34
N ASN A 546 10.77 22.08 12.63
CA ASN A 546 11.60 23.27 12.69
C ASN A 546 12.16 23.61 11.31
N VAL A 547 11.30 24.07 10.42
CA VAL A 547 11.67 24.42 9.04
C VAL A 547 12.50 25.69 8.93
N LYS A 548 12.55 26.54 9.98
CA LYS A 548 13.29 27.80 9.96
C LYS A 548 14.77 27.61 10.27
N ASP A 549 15.08 26.82 11.30
CA ASP A 549 16.45 26.64 11.77
C ASP A 549 17.06 25.29 11.38
N GLY A 550 16.21 24.30 11.04
CA GLY A 550 16.64 22.96 10.65
C GLY A 550 17.14 22.87 9.22
N ILE A 551 16.90 23.89 8.39
CA ILE A 551 17.32 23.93 6.99
C ILE A 551 18.30 25.08 6.80
N VAL A 552 19.47 24.78 6.23
CA VAL A 552 20.42 25.82 5.84
C VAL A 552 20.05 26.33 4.44
N HIS A 553 19.64 27.59 4.39
CA HIS A 553 19.31 28.27 3.15
C HIS A 553 20.54 29.03 2.63
N THR A 554 20.92 28.74 1.38
CA THR A 554 22.05 29.38 0.68
C THR A 554 21.74 29.49 -0.81
N ALA A 555 22.72 29.82 -1.63
CA ALA A 555 22.52 29.96 -3.06
C ALA A 555 23.74 29.48 -3.86
N LEU A 556 23.48 29.01 -5.08
CA LEU A 556 24.46 28.77 -6.13
C LEU A 556 24.12 29.68 -7.30
N GLY A 557 24.85 30.80 -7.42
CA GLY A 557 24.44 31.87 -8.34
C GLY A 557 23.05 32.39 -7.99
N LYS A 558 22.09 32.26 -8.92
CA LYS A 558 20.67 32.64 -8.69
C LYS A 558 19.79 31.48 -8.22
N ALA A 559 20.29 30.24 -8.20
CA ALA A 559 19.52 29.13 -7.71
C ALA A 559 19.57 29.09 -6.17
N ALA A 560 18.44 29.06 -5.51
CA ALA A 560 18.37 28.80 -4.08
C ALA A 560 18.79 27.36 -3.78
N VAL A 561 19.50 27.15 -2.67
CA VAL A 561 19.93 25.83 -2.21
C VAL A 561 19.41 25.63 -0.78
N HIS A 562 18.64 24.58 -0.59
CA HIS A 562 18.10 24.16 0.69
C HIS A 562 18.82 22.88 1.12
N TYR A 563 19.58 23.00 2.20
CA TYR A 563 20.49 21.96 2.67
C TYR A 563 20.09 21.45 4.05
N VAL A 564 20.02 20.14 4.18
CA VAL A 564 19.92 19.42 5.45
C VAL A 564 20.99 18.33 5.48
N LYS A 565 21.72 18.25 6.60
CA LYS A 565 22.76 17.24 6.77
C LYS A 565 22.12 15.89 7.16
N ASN A 566 22.46 14.82 6.44
CA ASN A 566 22.10 13.46 6.83
C ASN A 566 23.03 12.98 7.96
N SER A 567 22.49 12.83 9.16
CA SER A 567 23.23 12.33 10.32
C SER A 567 23.08 10.82 10.54
N GLU A 568 22.17 10.16 9.80
CA GLU A 568 21.78 8.76 10.02
C GLU A 568 22.62 7.75 9.23
N ASN A 569 22.93 8.07 7.97
CA ASN A 569 23.61 7.15 7.09
C ASN A 569 24.37 7.86 5.94
N ARG A 570 25.04 7.07 5.07
CA ARG A 570 25.88 7.59 3.98
C ARG A 570 25.12 7.93 2.69
N LEU A 571 23.80 7.99 2.71
CA LEU A 571 23.02 8.24 1.51
C LEU A 571 22.73 9.73 1.33
N PHE A 572 22.57 10.12 0.09
CA PHE A 572 22.10 11.45 -0.27
C PHE A 572 20.84 11.38 -1.13
N THR A 573 20.04 12.42 -1.03
CA THR A 573 18.99 12.77 -1.98
C THR A 573 19.17 14.22 -2.37
N MET A 574 19.26 14.49 -3.68
CA MET A 574 19.32 15.83 -4.24
C MET A 574 18.20 15.98 -5.28
N SER A 575 17.53 17.12 -5.29
CA SER A 575 16.50 17.41 -6.29
C SER A 575 16.66 18.78 -6.87
N TYR A 576 16.59 18.90 -8.19
CA TYR A 576 16.30 20.15 -8.87
C TYR A 576 14.77 20.32 -8.92
N VAL A 577 14.27 21.46 -8.47
CA VAL A 577 12.87 21.83 -8.51
C VAL A 577 12.71 23.02 -9.47
N TYR A 578 12.28 22.74 -10.67
CA TYR A 578 12.07 23.74 -11.70
C TYR A 578 10.66 24.34 -11.59
N ALA A 579 10.54 25.66 -11.59
CA ALA A 579 9.27 26.36 -11.68
C ALA A 579 8.72 26.31 -13.12
N TYR A 580 8.60 25.08 -13.66
CA TYR A 580 8.17 24.77 -15.00
C TYR A 580 7.55 23.37 -15.03
N GLY A 581 6.26 23.25 -15.27
CA GLY A 581 5.51 21.99 -15.24
C GLY A 581 4.66 21.78 -16.51
N LYS A 582 3.82 20.75 -16.50
CA LYS A 582 3.01 20.38 -17.67
C LYS A 582 2.03 21.48 -18.09
N ASN A 583 1.58 22.34 -17.16
CA ASN A 583 0.68 23.45 -17.47
C ASN A 583 1.38 24.62 -18.19
N HIS A 584 2.72 24.65 -18.17
CA HIS A 584 3.52 25.52 -19.03
C HIS A 584 3.73 24.90 -20.41
N ASN A 585 3.91 23.58 -20.46
CA ASN A 585 4.19 22.87 -21.71
C ASN A 585 3.77 21.39 -21.62
N LYS A 586 2.72 21.04 -22.37
CA LYS A 586 2.20 19.66 -22.42
C LYS A 586 3.16 18.61 -23.04
N THR A 587 4.28 19.06 -23.65
CA THR A 587 5.32 18.17 -24.16
C THR A 587 6.29 17.71 -23.05
N LEU A 588 6.41 18.49 -21.97
CA LEU A 588 7.38 18.28 -20.92
C LEU A 588 7.30 16.87 -20.26
N PRO A 589 6.12 16.32 -19.92
CA PRO A 589 6.04 14.96 -19.39
C PRO A 589 6.68 13.92 -20.31
N LEU A 590 6.46 14.05 -21.61
CA LEU A 590 7.03 13.13 -22.60
C LEU A 590 8.55 13.29 -22.71
N ALA A 591 9.07 14.53 -22.64
CA ALA A 591 10.50 14.81 -22.68
C ALA A 591 11.20 14.22 -21.44
N MET A 592 10.62 14.38 -20.25
CA MET A 592 11.17 13.80 -19.03
C MET A 592 11.09 12.27 -19.03
N GLN A 593 10.05 11.69 -19.61
CA GLN A 593 9.97 10.24 -19.83
C GLN A 593 11.06 9.74 -20.80
N TYR A 594 11.35 10.52 -21.84
CA TYR A 594 12.35 10.19 -22.86
C TYR A 594 13.78 10.18 -22.30
N MET A 595 14.07 10.86 -21.18
CA MET A 595 15.40 10.82 -20.54
C MET A 595 15.91 9.38 -20.28
N ARG A 596 15.01 8.44 -20.07
CA ARG A 596 15.36 7.01 -19.87
C ARG A 596 15.93 6.35 -21.12
N TYR A 597 15.66 6.91 -22.28
CA TYR A 597 16.02 6.37 -23.59
C TYR A 597 17.12 7.20 -24.29
N ALA A 598 17.38 8.40 -23.80
CA ALA A 598 18.43 9.26 -24.31
C ALA A 598 19.81 8.80 -23.80
N GLY A 599 20.82 8.97 -24.64
CA GLY A 599 22.22 8.84 -24.28
C GLY A 599 22.85 10.18 -23.89
N ILE A 600 24.17 10.12 -23.61
CA ILE A 600 25.07 11.28 -23.53
C ILE A 600 26.27 11.00 -24.41
N PRO A 601 27.11 12.02 -24.76
CA PRO A 601 28.32 11.76 -25.54
C PRO A 601 29.19 10.63 -24.93
N GLY A 602 29.39 9.57 -25.68
CA GLY A 602 30.19 8.40 -25.27
C GLY A 602 29.43 7.33 -24.47
N MET A 603 28.14 7.54 -24.10
CA MET A 603 27.34 6.50 -23.45
C MET A 603 25.90 6.50 -23.97
N ASN A 604 25.42 5.34 -24.39
CA ASN A 604 24.00 5.15 -24.72
C ASN A 604 23.16 4.93 -23.45
N ALA A 605 21.85 4.88 -23.61
CA ALA A 605 20.92 4.75 -22.49
C ALA A 605 21.10 3.45 -21.66
N GLU A 606 21.51 2.35 -22.30
CA GLU A 606 21.80 1.09 -21.62
C GLU A 606 23.05 1.21 -20.74
N GLN A 607 24.12 1.79 -21.28
CA GLN A 607 25.38 2.03 -20.55
C GLN A 607 25.16 2.98 -19.38
N ILE A 608 24.31 4.00 -19.53
CA ILE A 608 23.92 4.90 -18.44
C ILE A 608 23.23 4.12 -17.34
N SER A 609 22.25 3.29 -17.67
CA SER A 609 21.54 2.48 -16.67
C SER A 609 22.48 1.56 -15.90
N LYS A 610 23.31 0.79 -16.62
CA LYS A 610 24.32 -0.09 -16.02
C LYS A 610 25.28 0.69 -15.11
N LYS A 611 25.74 1.86 -15.56
CA LYS A 611 26.67 2.68 -14.80
C LYS A 611 26.04 3.26 -13.53
N MET A 612 24.82 3.81 -13.63
CA MET A 612 24.08 4.33 -12.48
C MET A 612 23.83 3.22 -11.46
N TYR A 613 23.36 2.07 -11.92
CA TYR A 613 23.09 0.93 -11.06
C TYR A 613 24.37 0.40 -10.37
N ALA A 614 25.49 0.35 -11.10
CA ALA A 614 26.79 -0.02 -10.52
C ALA A 614 27.32 0.98 -9.47
N LEU A 615 26.91 2.26 -9.57
CA LEU A 615 27.19 3.28 -8.55
C LEU A 615 26.24 3.21 -7.35
N GLY A 616 25.22 2.34 -7.37
CA GLY A 616 24.12 2.37 -6.37
C GLY A 616 23.33 3.67 -6.42
N CYS A 617 23.32 4.36 -7.57
CA CYS A 617 22.65 5.63 -7.75
C CYS A 617 21.49 5.51 -8.72
N SER A 618 20.47 6.32 -8.50
CA SER A 618 19.33 6.42 -9.40
C SER A 618 18.91 7.87 -9.59
N PHE A 619 18.28 8.17 -10.72
CA PHE A 619 17.57 9.42 -10.90
C PHE A 619 16.15 9.17 -11.34
N TYR A 620 15.27 10.10 -10.97
CA TYR A 620 13.89 10.04 -11.38
C TYR A 620 13.34 11.43 -11.66
N THR A 621 12.31 11.53 -12.49
CA THR A 621 11.66 12.77 -12.87
C THR A 621 10.18 12.74 -12.54
N SER A 622 9.66 13.82 -11.98
CA SER A 622 8.24 14.02 -11.69
C SER A 622 7.79 15.36 -12.23
N VAL A 623 6.87 15.34 -13.18
CA VAL A 623 6.33 16.54 -13.81
C VAL A 623 4.94 16.83 -13.24
N GLY A 624 4.87 17.82 -12.36
CA GLY A 624 3.63 18.34 -11.81
C GLY A 624 2.96 19.37 -12.71
N ASP A 625 1.94 20.00 -12.18
CA ASP A 625 1.18 21.03 -12.91
C ASP A 625 2.04 22.24 -13.25
N GLU A 626 2.73 22.79 -12.27
CA GLU A 626 3.50 24.02 -12.39
C GLU A 626 5.00 23.83 -12.08
N GLU A 627 5.40 22.68 -11.52
CA GLU A 627 6.78 22.37 -11.15
C GLU A 627 7.22 21.01 -11.71
N THR A 628 8.53 20.86 -11.87
CA THR A 628 9.17 19.59 -12.24
C THR A 628 10.28 19.29 -11.28
N TYR A 629 10.27 18.09 -10.72
CA TYR A 629 11.33 17.55 -9.88
C TYR A 629 12.21 16.62 -10.71
N ILE A 630 13.52 16.83 -10.63
CA ILE A 630 14.53 15.92 -11.16
C ILE A 630 15.42 15.54 -9.98
N SER A 631 15.26 14.31 -9.49
CA SER A 631 15.89 13.83 -8.27
C SER A 631 16.99 12.84 -8.56
N LEU A 632 18.08 12.93 -7.80
CA LEU A 632 19.24 12.04 -7.81
C LEU A 632 19.46 11.51 -6.41
N SER A 633 19.66 10.21 -6.24
CA SER A 633 19.90 9.59 -4.94
C SER A 633 20.95 8.48 -5.03
N GLY A 634 21.56 8.16 -3.89
CA GLY A 634 22.53 7.08 -3.77
C GLY A 634 23.57 7.30 -2.67
N PRO A 635 24.66 6.51 -2.65
CA PRO A 635 25.77 6.69 -1.73
C PRO A 635 26.53 7.99 -1.99
N GLU A 636 26.88 8.72 -0.91
CA GLU A 636 27.54 10.02 -0.98
C GLU A 636 28.88 9.98 -1.75
N GLU A 637 29.62 8.89 -1.62
CA GLU A 637 30.89 8.70 -2.33
C GLU A 637 30.75 8.70 -3.85
N ASN A 638 29.56 8.38 -4.37
CA ASN A 638 29.27 8.32 -5.80
C ASN A 638 28.53 9.54 -6.35
N PHE A 639 28.28 10.56 -5.51
CA PHE A 639 27.54 11.77 -5.85
C PHE A 639 28.07 12.45 -7.12
N ASP A 640 29.36 12.76 -7.18
CA ASP A 640 29.94 13.51 -8.31
C ASP A 640 29.85 12.73 -9.64
N ALA A 641 30.03 11.40 -9.58
CA ALA A 641 29.96 10.56 -10.77
C ALA A 641 28.53 10.46 -11.31
N ALA A 642 27.57 10.30 -10.42
CA ALA A 642 26.15 10.23 -10.76
C ALA A 642 25.63 11.59 -11.24
N LEU A 643 26.00 12.68 -10.56
CA LEU A 643 25.64 14.05 -10.96
C LEU A 643 26.15 14.39 -12.36
N ARG A 644 27.37 14.00 -12.74
CA ARG A 644 27.89 14.21 -14.10
C ARG A 644 27.06 13.51 -15.15
N ILE A 645 26.54 12.33 -14.88
CA ILE A 645 25.66 11.59 -15.79
C ILE A 645 24.34 12.33 -15.94
N LEU A 646 23.71 12.72 -14.84
CA LEU A 646 22.45 13.47 -14.85
C LEU A 646 22.62 14.80 -15.60
N GLU A 647 23.68 15.55 -15.30
CA GLU A 647 23.98 16.81 -15.99
C GLU A 647 24.30 16.60 -17.48
N GLY A 648 24.91 15.47 -17.82
CA GLY A 648 25.10 15.06 -19.21
C GLY A 648 23.78 14.93 -19.97
N LEU A 649 22.78 14.30 -19.35
CA LEU A 649 21.42 14.16 -19.90
C LEU A 649 20.68 15.49 -20.03
N LEU A 650 20.95 16.45 -19.12
CA LEU A 650 20.32 17.78 -19.16
C LEU A 650 21.04 18.75 -20.11
N ASN A 651 22.35 18.60 -20.28
CA ASN A 651 23.13 19.53 -21.12
C ASN A 651 23.31 19.04 -22.55
N ASN A 652 23.59 17.75 -22.71
CA ASN A 652 24.01 17.16 -23.98
C ASN A 652 23.33 15.80 -24.23
N PRO A 653 21.97 15.74 -24.14
CA PRO A 653 21.28 14.49 -24.43
C PRO A 653 21.51 14.10 -25.90
N VAL A 654 21.81 12.81 -26.11
CA VAL A 654 21.94 12.21 -27.45
C VAL A 654 20.68 11.41 -27.74
N ALA A 655 19.98 11.78 -28.79
CA ALA A 655 18.74 11.13 -29.19
C ALA A 655 19.00 9.72 -29.75
N ASP A 656 18.09 8.80 -29.43
CA ASP A 656 17.94 7.50 -30.07
C ASP A 656 16.60 7.49 -30.82
N GLU A 657 16.66 7.63 -32.14
CA GLU A 657 15.48 7.73 -33.01
C GLU A 657 14.64 6.46 -33.00
N LYS A 658 15.29 5.29 -32.85
CA LYS A 658 14.56 4.02 -32.76
C LYS A 658 13.79 3.94 -31.45
N ALA A 659 14.48 4.18 -30.33
CA ALA A 659 13.87 4.16 -29.01
C ALA A 659 12.77 5.21 -28.88
N PHE A 660 12.93 6.36 -29.50
CA PHE A 660 11.88 7.38 -29.59
C PHE A 660 10.63 6.88 -30.30
N LYS A 661 10.76 6.29 -31.50
CA LYS A 661 9.62 5.76 -32.25
C LYS A 661 8.88 4.68 -31.47
N ASP A 662 9.65 3.74 -30.92
CA ASP A 662 9.12 2.66 -30.09
C ASP A 662 8.37 3.18 -28.85
N MET A 663 8.88 4.26 -28.21
CA MET A 663 8.24 4.93 -27.08
C MET A 663 6.90 5.56 -27.48
N ILE A 664 6.82 6.22 -28.65
CA ILE A 664 5.58 6.81 -29.15
C ILE A 664 4.53 5.73 -29.44
N GLU A 665 4.92 4.64 -30.08
CA GLU A 665 4.04 3.50 -30.32
C GLU A 665 3.54 2.88 -29.00
N GLY A 666 4.44 2.71 -28.05
CA GLY A 666 4.10 2.23 -26.69
C GLY A 666 3.14 3.17 -25.96
N GLU A 667 3.32 4.48 -26.08
CA GLU A 667 2.42 5.48 -25.51
C GLU A 667 1.02 5.40 -26.11
N LEU A 668 0.92 5.27 -27.46
CA LEU A 668 -0.36 5.09 -28.13
C LEU A 668 -1.07 3.81 -27.66
N LYS A 669 -0.34 2.70 -27.50
CA LYS A 669 -0.90 1.44 -26.97
C LYS A 669 -1.39 1.60 -25.53
N LYS A 670 -0.59 2.23 -24.66
CA LYS A 670 -0.99 2.51 -23.25
C LYS A 670 -2.27 3.34 -23.17
N ARG A 671 -2.46 4.28 -24.09
CA ARG A 671 -3.67 5.08 -24.16
C ARG A 671 -4.91 4.23 -24.47
N GLU A 672 -4.80 3.35 -25.45
CA GLU A 672 -5.91 2.44 -25.76
C GLU A 672 -6.18 1.46 -24.59
N ASP A 673 -5.13 0.93 -23.96
CA ASP A 673 -5.28 0.06 -22.78
C ASP A 673 -5.91 0.79 -21.58
N SER A 674 -5.63 2.08 -21.41
CA SER A 674 -6.22 2.89 -20.34
C SER A 674 -7.75 3.01 -20.46
N LYS A 675 -8.30 2.94 -21.68
CA LYS A 675 -9.75 2.91 -21.91
C LYS A 675 -10.42 1.60 -21.44
N LEU A 676 -9.63 0.59 -21.13
CA LEU A 676 -10.06 -0.72 -20.61
C LEU A 676 -9.96 -0.83 -19.10
N ASN A 677 -9.58 0.25 -18.42
CA ASN A 677 -9.36 0.26 -16.97
C ASN A 677 -10.40 1.12 -16.24
N SER A 678 -11.20 0.50 -15.41
CA SER A 678 -12.29 1.14 -14.66
C SER A 678 -11.84 2.35 -13.82
N ARG A 679 -10.66 2.27 -13.17
CA ARG A 679 -10.12 3.37 -12.36
C ARG A 679 -9.70 4.55 -13.23
N ALA A 680 -9.08 4.28 -14.37
CA ALA A 680 -8.71 5.32 -15.34
C ALA A 680 -9.96 6.02 -15.89
N ILE A 681 -11.01 5.27 -16.23
CA ILE A 681 -12.29 5.80 -16.67
C ILE A 681 -12.92 6.68 -15.59
N SER A 682 -12.98 6.20 -14.34
CA SER A 682 -13.51 6.97 -13.19
C SER A 682 -12.74 8.28 -13.00
N SER A 683 -11.41 8.25 -13.04
CA SER A 683 -10.57 9.43 -12.91
C SER A 683 -10.83 10.46 -14.00
N ARG A 684 -10.99 10.02 -15.26
CA ARG A 684 -11.32 10.89 -16.40
C ARG A 684 -12.72 11.47 -16.28
N LEU A 685 -13.69 10.65 -15.84
CA LEU A 685 -15.07 11.07 -15.61
C LEU A 685 -15.14 12.14 -14.53
N ASN A 686 -14.47 11.95 -13.40
CA ASN A 686 -14.40 12.91 -12.31
C ASN A 686 -13.74 14.22 -12.75
N SER A 687 -12.64 14.14 -13.52
CA SER A 687 -12.00 15.33 -14.06
C SER A 687 -12.92 16.09 -15.05
N TYR A 688 -13.65 15.36 -15.89
CA TYR A 688 -14.63 16.00 -16.80
C TYR A 688 -15.79 16.63 -16.01
N ALA A 689 -16.30 15.96 -14.99
CA ALA A 689 -17.36 16.50 -14.14
C ALA A 689 -16.94 17.79 -13.44
N MET A 690 -15.71 17.84 -12.92
CA MET A 690 -15.18 19.00 -12.20
C MET A 690 -14.81 20.17 -13.10
N TYR A 691 -14.28 19.93 -14.30
CA TYR A 691 -13.69 21.00 -15.13
C TYR A 691 -14.35 21.15 -16.51
N GLY A 692 -15.15 20.20 -16.94
CA GLY A 692 -15.74 20.15 -18.28
C GLY A 692 -14.79 19.57 -19.32
N ALA A 693 -15.02 19.90 -20.60
CA ALA A 693 -14.26 19.37 -21.72
C ALA A 693 -12.77 19.80 -21.72
N ASP A 694 -12.50 21.03 -21.26
CA ASP A 694 -11.12 21.52 -21.06
C ASP A 694 -10.68 21.30 -19.61
N ASN A 695 -10.08 20.15 -19.35
CA ASN A 695 -9.75 19.70 -18.01
C ASN A 695 -8.27 19.23 -17.92
N PRO A 696 -7.70 19.18 -16.70
CA PRO A 696 -6.30 18.80 -16.49
C PRO A 696 -5.93 17.43 -17.06
N SER A 697 -6.86 16.47 -17.04
CA SER A 697 -6.59 15.10 -17.49
C SER A 697 -6.55 14.98 -19.02
N ARG A 698 -7.12 15.94 -19.74
CA ARG A 698 -7.06 16.05 -21.21
C ARG A 698 -5.98 17.01 -21.72
N TRP A 699 -5.29 17.72 -20.82
CA TRP A 699 -4.17 18.59 -21.15
C TRP A 699 -2.90 17.79 -21.41
N ILE A 700 -2.93 16.99 -22.48
CA ILE A 700 -1.88 16.13 -22.96
C ILE A 700 -1.71 16.31 -24.47
N LEU A 701 -0.62 15.83 -25.04
CA LEU A 701 -0.46 15.76 -26.49
C LEU A 701 -1.55 14.84 -27.08
N THR A 702 -2.28 15.31 -28.09
CA THR A 702 -3.20 14.46 -28.83
C THR A 702 -2.43 13.37 -29.59
N ASN A 703 -3.12 12.30 -30.04
CA ASN A 703 -2.48 11.26 -30.87
C ASN A 703 -1.89 11.84 -32.16
N ALA A 704 -2.51 12.87 -32.72
CA ALA A 704 -2.00 13.56 -33.91
C ALA A 704 -0.73 14.39 -33.62
N GLU A 705 -0.65 15.04 -32.45
CA GLU A 705 0.54 15.75 -32.01
C GLU A 705 1.68 14.79 -31.66
N LEU A 706 1.38 13.68 -30.98
CA LEU A 706 2.37 12.63 -30.68
C LEU A 706 3.04 12.09 -31.94
N LYS A 707 2.29 11.90 -33.04
CA LYS A 707 2.82 11.42 -34.30
C LYS A 707 3.68 12.46 -35.06
N LYS A 708 3.61 13.74 -34.68
CA LYS A 708 4.37 14.83 -35.32
C LYS A 708 5.62 15.23 -34.51
N ILE A 709 5.66 14.91 -33.23
CA ILE A 709 6.82 15.24 -32.39
C ILE A 709 8.04 14.42 -32.82
N THR A 710 9.23 14.94 -32.59
CA THR A 710 10.49 14.32 -32.94
C THR A 710 11.35 14.10 -31.70
N ALA A 711 12.32 13.19 -31.78
CA ALA A 711 13.30 12.99 -30.69
C ALA A 711 14.06 14.29 -30.39
N ALA A 712 14.37 15.09 -31.43
CA ALA A 712 15.02 16.39 -31.28
C ALA A 712 14.16 17.36 -30.42
N ASN A 713 12.83 17.41 -30.63
CA ASN A 713 11.97 18.25 -29.82
C ASN A 713 12.06 17.88 -28.33
N LEU A 714 12.16 16.60 -28.00
CA LEU A 714 12.27 16.12 -26.61
C LEU A 714 13.64 16.43 -26.01
N THR A 715 14.72 16.21 -26.76
CA THR A 715 16.08 16.55 -26.29
C THR A 715 16.29 18.06 -26.15
N ASP A 716 15.67 18.89 -27.01
CA ASP A 716 15.73 20.35 -26.86
C ASP A 716 14.94 20.81 -25.64
N GLU A 717 13.81 20.19 -25.32
CA GLU A 717 13.07 20.43 -24.06
C GLU A 717 13.91 20.06 -22.84
N MET A 718 14.60 18.92 -22.85
CA MET A 718 15.52 18.51 -21.78
C MET A 718 16.64 19.54 -21.57
N LYS A 719 17.30 19.99 -22.65
CA LYS A 719 18.34 21.04 -22.60
C LYS A 719 17.81 22.36 -22.08
N GLY A 720 16.56 22.69 -22.43
CA GLY A 720 15.88 23.91 -22.03
C GLY A 720 15.68 24.01 -20.52
N MET A 721 15.55 22.90 -19.82
CA MET A 721 15.23 22.86 -18.38
C MET A 721 16.18 23.73 -17.55
N LYS A 722 17.47 23.62 -17.77
CA LYS A 722 18.50 24.38 -17.04
C LYS A 722 18.36 25.89 -17.12
N SER A 723 17.73 26.40 -18.18
CA SER A 723 17.52 27.84 -18.35
C SER A 723 16.40 28.39 -17.46
N PHE A 724 15.50 27.55 -16.96
CA PHE A 724 14.37 28.00 -16.15
C PHE A 724 14.73 28.21 -14.67
N PRO A 725 13.94 29.04 -13.95
CA PRO A 725 14.09 29.18 -12.51
C PRO A 725 13.99 27.84 -11.81
N HIS A 726 14.96 27.57 -10.94
CA HIS A 726 14.97 26.34 -10.16
C HIS A 726 15.65 26.52 -8.81
N GLU A 727 15.34 25.62 -7.92
CA GLU A 727 15.94 25.47 -6.60
C GLU A 727 16.60 24.11 -6.47
N ILE A 728 17.58 24.00 -5.58
CA ILE A 728 18.32 22.77 -5.31
C ILE A 728 18.01 22.34 -3.88
N LEU A 729 17.44 21.15 -3.73
CA LEU A 729 17.19 20.53 -2.44
C LEU A 729 18.25 19.46 -2.22
N TYR A 730 18.85 19.43 -1.03
CA TYR A 730 19.86 18.43 -0.71
C TYR A 730 19.74 17.95 0.73
N TYR A 731 19.65 16.63 0.87
CA TYR A 731 19.79 15.90 2.11
C TYR A 731 20.93 14.88 1.93
N GLY A 732 22.02 15.00 2.70
CA GLY A 732 23.16 14.10 2.56
C GLY A 732 24.29 14.43 3.53
N GLN A 733 25.33 13.59 3.55
CA GLN A 733 26.45 13.75 4.50
C GLN A 733 27.47 14.82 4.12
N ARG A 734 27.50 15.24 2.84
CA ARG A 734 28.50 16.17 2.34
C ARG A 734 28.39 17.53 3.03
N GLU A 735 29.51 18.08 3.48
CA GLU A 735 29.55 19.42 4.01
C GLU A 735 29.11 20.46 2.96
N GLN A 736 28.32 21.46 3.39
CA GLN A 736 27.71 22.47 2.51
C GLN A 736 28.70 23.11 1.52
N ALA A 737 29.88 23.53 2.01
CA ALA A 737 30.91 24.18 1.15
C ALA A 737 31.41 23.22 0.04
N LYS A 738 31.56 21.94 0.36
CA LYS A 738 31.95 20.91 -0.62
C LYS A 738 30.83 20.62 -1.61
N LEU A 739 29.58 20.64 -1.16
CA LEU A 739 28.43 20.50 -2.04
C LEU A 739 28.36 21.63 -3.05
N LEU A 740 28.43 22.88 -2.58
CA LEU A 740 28.41 24.08 -3.44
C LEU A 740 29.57 24.07 -4.44
N GLY A 741 30.76 23.64 -4.01
CA GLY A 741 31.93 23.47 -4.89
C GLY A 741 31.70 22.43 -5.99
N ALA A 742 31.12 21.28 -5.65
CA ALA A 742 30.80 20.23 -6.62
C ALA A 742 29.69 20.67 -7.60
N LEU A 743 28.62 21.27 -7.08
CA LEU A 743 27.54 21.84 -7.88
C LEU A 743 28.05 22.94 -8.82
N GLY A 744 28.88 23.88 -8.33
CA GLY A 744 29.47 24.95 -9.14
C GLY A 744 30.32 24.42 -10.30
N GLN A 745 31.03 23.29 -10.09
CA GLN A 745 31.85 22.67 -11.13
C GLN A 745 31.03 21.84 -12.13
N ILE A 746 29.98 21.14 -11.68
CA ILE A 746 29.28 20.15 -12.51
C ILE A 746 28.00 20.74 -13.10
N HIS A 747 27.14 21.35 -12.26
CA HIS A 747 25.93 22.01 -12.68
C HIS A 747 26.20 23.42 -13.25
N GLY A 748 27.17 24.12 -12.68
CA GLY A 748 27.47 25.51 -12.96
C GLY A 748 26.62 26.47 -12.11
N GLU A 749 27.05 27.72 -12.09
CA GLU A 749 26.33 28.77 -11.35
C GLU A 749 25.34 29.50 -12.27
N PRO A 750 24.01 29.34 -12.10
CA PRO A 750 23.03 30.07 -12.88
C PRO A 750 23.15 31.59 -12.67
N LYS A 751 23.50 32.35 -13.70
CA LYS A 751 23.61 33.82 -13.64
C LYS A 751 22.29 34.51 -13.96
N THR A 752 21.50 33.91 -14.83
CA THR A 752 20.17 34.40 -15.26
C THR A 752 19.25 33.23 -15.50
N PHE A 753 17.95 33.50 -15.38
CA PHE A 753 16.92 32.53 -15.74
C PHE A 753 16.10 33.06 -16.92
N ALA A 754 15.69 32.15 -17.78
CA ALA A 754 14.75 32.43 -18.84
C ALA A 754 13.34 32.64 -18.26
N LYS A 755 12.55 33.46 -18.95
CA LYS A 755 11.14 33.62 -18.58
C LYS A 755 10.37 32.36 -18.98
N THR A 756 9.60 31.80 -18.04
CA THR A 756 8.71 30.68 -18.33
C THR A 756 7.52 31.09 -19.20
N LYS A 757 6.95 30.13 -19.92
CA LYS A 757 5.67 30.33 -20.61
C LYS A 757 4.56 30.60 -19.59
N PRO A 758 3.46 31.27 -19.97
CA PRO A 758 2.31 31.39 -19.07
C PRO A 758 1.74 30.03 -18.68
N VAL A 759 1.32 29.91 -17.43
CA VAL A 759 0.67 28.71 -16.89
C VAL A 759 -0.75 28.62 -17.42
N LYS A 760 -1.14 27.48 -17.96
CA LYS A 760 -2.55 27.18 -18.21
C LYS A 760 -3.22 26.86 -16.88
N LYS A 761 -4.21 27.67 -16.48
CA LYS A 761 -4.97 27.47 -15.26
C LYS A 761 -6.26 26.69 -15.55
N PHE A 762 -6.57 25.74 -14.69
CA PHE A 762 -7.82 24.99 -14.68
C PHE A 762 -8.59 25.37 -13.42
N ILE A 763 -9.81 25.84 -13.60
CA ILE A 763 -10.69 26.25 -12.50
C ILE A 763 -11.85 25.27 -12.45
N PRO A 764 -12.08 24.60 -11.31
CA PRO A 764 -13.23 23.72 -11.15
C PRO A 764 -14.52 24.48 -11.40
N ARG A 765 -15.48 23.85 -12.08
CA ARG A 765 -16.79 24.44 -12.34
C ARG A 765 -17.62 24.54 -11.07
N GLU A 766 -18.46 25.55 -11.00
CA GLU A 766 -19.47 25.66 -9.98
C GLU A 766 -20.69 24.79 -10.36
N ASN A 767 -21.20 24.04 -9.40
CA ASN A 767 -22.39 23.22 -9.60
C ASN A 767 -23.66 24.04 -9.32
N ASN A 768 -24.36 24.49 -10.38
CA ASN A 768 -25.60 25.26 -10.25
C ASN A 768 -26.84 24.36 -10.08
N GLU A 769 -26.77 23.13 -10.54
CA GLU A 769 -27.78 22.08 -10.42
C GLU A 769 -27.12 20.73 -10.13
N ASN A 770 -27.90 19.73 -9.76
CA ASN A 770 -27.42 18.37 -9.67
C ASN A 770 -27.29 17.81 -11.08
N GLU A 771 -26.10 17.35 -11.42
CA GLU A 771 -25.76 16.75 -12.71
C GLU A 771 -25.33 15.31 -12.51
N VAL A 772 -25.61 14.44 -13.47
CA VAL A 772 -25.17 13.05 -13.49
C VAL A 772 -24.29 12.83 -14.69
N TYR A 773 -23.06 12.40 -14.47
CA TYR A 773 -22.12 11.99 -15.51
C TYR A 773 -21.99 10.49 -15.50
N PHE A 774 -22.19 9.85 -16.64
CA PHE A 774 -22.18 8.40 -16.78
C PHE A 774 -21.19 7.96 -17.83
N ALA A 775 -20.40 6.93 -17.46
CA ALA A 775 -19.56 6.19 -18.39
C ALA A 775 -19.90 4.71 -18.33
N ASP A 776 -20.20 4.12 -19.51
CA ASP A 776 -20.50 2.69 -19.62
C ASP A 776 -19.24 1.87 -19.51
N TYR A 777 -19.22 0.96 -18.53
CA TYR A 777 -18.15 -0.03 -18.36
C TYR A 777 -18.73 -1.34 -17.80
N LYS A 778 -18.42 -2.46 -18.47
CA LYS A 778 -18.95 -3.79 -18.08
C LYS A 778 -18.21 -4.31 -16.84
N GLN A 779 -18.80 -4.11 -15.69
CA GLN A 779 -18.36 -4.64 -14.39
C GLN A 779 -19.56 -5.02 -13.53
N VAL A 780 -19.36 -5.82 -12.47
CA VAL A 780 -20.42 -6.21 -11.53
C VAL A 780 -20.81 -5.03 -10.65
N GLN A 781 -19.82 -4.31 -10.14
CA GLN A 781 -20.02 -3.17 -9.26
C GLN A 781 -20.25 -1.86 -10.03
N ALA A 782 -20.89 -0.90 -9.38
CA ALA A 782 -20.95 0.49 -9.78
C ALA A 782 -19.99 1.33 -8.91
N SER A 783 -19.18 2.16 -9.54
CA SER A 783 -18.36 3.17 -8.87
C SER A 783 -19.09 4.51 -8.93
N ILE A 784 -19.44 5.05 -7.78
CA ILE A 784 -20.26 6.25 -7.66
C ILE A 784 -19.49 7.31 -6.88
N TYR A 785 -19.33 8.51 -7.47
CA TYR A 785 -18.65 9.65 -6.85
C TYR A 785 -19.59 10.85 -6.78
N TRP A 786 -19.54 11.60 -5.69
CA TRP A 786 -20.15 12.90 -5.50
C TRP A 786 -19.05 13.94 -5.45
N LEU A 787 -19.15 14.96 -6.29
CA LEU A 787 -18.13 15.99 -6.40
C LEU A 787 -18.78 17.37 -6.43
N ASN A 788 -18.22 18.30 -5.67
CA ASN A 788 -18.59 19.71 -5.79
C ASN A 788 -17.38 20.62 -5.50
N ARG A 789 -17.30 21.73 -6.23
CA ARG A 789 -16.39 22.81 -5.87
C ARG A 789 -16.94 23.57 -4.65
N ASP A 790 -16.03 23.98 -3.77
CA ASP A 790 -16.33 24.91 -2.67
C ASP A 790 -15.45 26.17 -2.78
N GLY A 791 -15.23 26.89 -1.68
CA GLY A 791 -14.42 28.09 -1.61
C GLY A 791 -12.93 27.88 -1.93
N LEU A 792 -12.21 28.98 -2.10
CA LEU A 792 -10.73 28.93 -2.12
C LEU A 792 -10.19 28.47 -0.76
N TYR A 793 -9.01 27.88 -0.77
CA TYR A 793 -8.31 27.50 0.43
C TYR A 793 -8.24 28.66 1.44
N ASN A 794 -8.58 28.35 2.68
CA ASN A 794 -8.52 29.25 3.82
C ASN A 794 -7.77 28.58 4.98
N ALA A 795 -6.58 29.05 5.29
CA ALA A 795 -5.76 28.49 6.36
C ALA A 795 -6.46 28.52 7.73
N ALA A 796 -7.32 29.49 7.98
CA ALA A 796 -8.06 29.60 9.24
C ALA A 796 -9.11 28.51 9.42
N GLU A 797 -9.59 27.91 8.34
CA GLU A 797 -10.58 26.83 8.37
C GLU A 797 -9.91 25.43 8.36
N GLU A 798 -8.61 25.34 8.12
CA GLU A 798 -7.91 24.05 8.02
C GLU A 798 -8.05 23.20 9.32
N PRO A 799 -7.95 23.76 10.53
CA PRO A 799 -8.16 22.97 11.76
C PRO A 799 -9.56 22.36 11.86
N VAL A 800 -10.62 23.12 11.61
CA VAL A 800 -12.00 22.60 11.68
C VAL A 800 -12.30 21.63 10.54
N ALA A 801 -11.76 21.87 9.35
CA ALA A 801 -11.89 20.96 8.20
C ALA A 801 -11.20 19.60 8.47
N THR A 802 -10.02 19.63 9.09
CA THR A 802 -9.30 18.41 9.50
C THR A 802 -10.07 17.63 10.56
N ALA A 803 -10.60 18.32 11.57
CA ALA A 803 -11.43 17.70 12.60
C ALA A 803 -12.75 17.15 12.03
N PHE A 804 -13.37 17.86 11.09
CA PHE A 804 -14.52 17.39 10.34
C PHE A 804 -14.22 16.09 9.57
N ASN A 805 -13.14 16.05 8.83
CA ASN A 805 -12.75 14.87 8.05
C ASN A 805 -12.53 13.65 8.96
N GLN A 806 -11.87 13.83 10.10
CA GLN A 806 -11.66 12.75 11.07
C GLN A 806 -12.96 12.20 11.63
N TYR A 807 -13.93 13.08 11.93
CA TYR A 807 -15.22 12.68 12.44
C TYR A 807 -16.13 12.08 11.37
N PHE A 808 -16.20 12.71 10.18
CA PHE A 808 -17.21 12.40 9.18
C PHE A 808 -16.87 11.23 8.29
N GLY A 809 -15.64 11.16 7.77
CA GLY A 809 -15.33 10.17 6.74
C GLY A 809 -13.89 9.66 6.70
N GLY A 810 -13.10 9.91 7.75
CA GLY A 810 -11.66 9.71 7.74
C GLY A 810 -11.19 8.28 7.96
N ASP A 811 -11.95 7.45 8.68
CA ASP A 811 -11.54 6.09 9.05
C ASP A 811 -12.75 5.15 9.29
N MET A 812 -12.48 3.93 9.78
CA MET A 812 -13.50 2.91 10.03
C MET A 812 -14.48 3.30 11.13
N SER A 813 -14.13 4.19 12.05
CA SER A 813 -15.02 4.70 13.10
C SER A 813 -15.85 5.91 12.66
N SER A 814 -15.58 6.47 11.48
CA SER A 814 -16.23 7.66 10.93
C SER A 814 -17.73 7.46 10.66
N VAL A 815 -18.46 8.57 10.68
CA VAL A 815 -19.91 8.57 10.45
C VAL A 815 -20.29 7.87 9.14
N VAL A 816 -19.57 8.15 8.05
CA VAL A 816 -19.88 7.56 6.73
C VAL A 816 -19.65 6.07 6.70
N PHE A 817 -18.50 5.62 7.18
CA PHE A 817 -18.17 4.19 7.19
C PHE A 817 -19.17 3.38 8.03
N GLN A 818 -19.45 3.85 9.23
CA GLN A 818 -20.38 3.22 10.16
C GLN A 818 -21.81 3.13 9.61
N ASN A 819 -22.26 4.13 8.85
CA ASN A 819 -23.62 4.15 8.31
C ASN A 819 -23.77 3.36 7.02
N ILE A 820 -22.80 3.44 6.12
CA ILE A 820 -22.90 2.84 4.78
C ILE A 820 -22.49 1.37 4.81
N ARG A 821 -21.32 1.06 5.41
CA ARG A 821 -20.78 -0.29 5.42
C ARG A 821 -21.36 -1.13 6.56
N GLU A 822 -21.22 -0.67 7.80
CA GLU A 822 -21.49 -1.51 8.97
C GLU A 822 -22.99 -1.70 9.22
N ALA A 823 -23.81 -0.63 9.12
CA ALA A 823 -25.23 -0.72 9.43
C ALA A 823 -26.10 -1.18 8.26
N LYS A 824 -25.79 -0.70 7.06
CA LYS A 824 -26.62 -0.92 5.88
C LYS A 824 -26.05 -1.95 4.92
N ALA A 825 -24.79 -2.39 5.12
CA ALA A 825 -24.07 -3.35 4.25
C ALA A 825 -24.20 -3.02 2.75
N LEU A 826 -24.13 -1.73 2.40
CA LEU A 826 -24.37 -1.26 1.04
C LEU A 826 -23.12 -1.26 0.19
N ALA A 827 -21.95 -1.22 0.82
CA ALA A 827 -20.67 -1.12 0.13
C ALA A 827 -19.55 -1.69 0.98
N TYR A 828 -18.56 -2.31 0.35
CA TYR A 828 -17.31 -2.65 1.00
C TYR A 828 -16.40 -1.40 1.15
N SER A 829 -16.31 -0.59 0.08
CA SER A 829 -15.51 0.63 0.07
C SER A 829 -16.40 1.87 -0.01
N THR A 830 -16.27 2.74 0.97
CA THR A 830 -16.98 4.03 1.02
C THR A 830 -16.16 5.06 1.80
N TYR A 831 -16.23 6.30 1.37
CA TYR A 831 -15.68 7.44 2.11
C TYR A 831 -16.36 8.73 1.71
N ALA A 832 -16.26 9.76 2.55
CA ALA A 832 -16.61 11.12 2.20
C ALA A 832 -15.73 12.11 2.96
N GLY A 833 -15.58 13.33 2.44
CA GLY A 833 -14.78 14.33 3.12
C GLY A 833 -14.72 15.64 2.35
N TYR A 834 -13.94 16.53 2.92
CA TYR A 834 -13.62 17.85 2.39
C TYR A 834 -12.14 17.91 2.03
N SER A 835 -11.85 18.00 0.75
CA SER A 835 -10.48 18.03 0.26
C SER A 835 -9.91 19.45 0.36
N ILE A 836 -8.84 19.57 1.15
CA ILE A 836 -8.05 20.78 1.31
C ILE A 836 -6.91 20.72 0.28
N PRO A 837 -6.73 21.74 -0.57
CA PRO A 837 -5.67 21.73 -1.58
C PRO A 837 -4.27 21.97 -0.98
N ASP A 838 -3.25 21.56 -1.72
CA ASP A 838 -1.84 21.75 -1.36
C ASP A 838 -1.30 23.16 -1.59
N GLU A 839 -2.12 24.05 -2.19
CA GLU A 839 -1.73 25.40 -2.57
C GLU A 839 -2.82 26.40 -2.18
N LYS A 840 -2.40 27.59 -1.73
CA LYS A 840 -3.30 28.65 -1.25
C LYS A 840 -4.30 29.19 -2.28
N ASP A 841 -3.97 29.14 -3.58
CA ASP A 841 -4.77 29.71 -4.65
C ASP A 841 -5.68 28.66 -5.35
N LYS A 842 -5.85 27.50 -4.73
CA LYS A 842 -6.70 26.41 -5.24
C LYS A 842 -8.03 26.35 -4.48
N TYR A 843 -9.03 25.74 -5.12
CA TYR A 843 -10.35 25.53 -4.52
C TYR A 843 -10.39 24.27 -3.69
N CYS A 844 -11.08 24.34 -2.55
CA CYS A 844 -11.51 23.17 -1.79
C CYS A 844 -12.62 22.44 -2.53
N THR A 845 -12.78 21.14 -2.25
CA THR A 845 -13.82 20.31 -2.87
C THR A 845 -14.46 19.37 -1.87
N GLY A 846 -15.79 19.28 -1.92
CA GLY A 846 -16.51 18.20 -1.27
C GLY A 846 -16.47 16.95 -2.14
N MET A 847 -16.21 15.78 -1.53
CA MET A 847 -16.15 14.51 -2.23
C MET A 847 -16.76 13.37 -1.43
N ALA A 848 -17.39 12.43 -2.11
CA ALA A 848 -17.80 11.16 -1.54
C ALA A 848 -17.70 10.05 -2.57
N PHE A 849 -17.57 8.82 -2.10
CA PHE A 849 -17.45 7.62 -2.94
C PHE A 849 -18.20 6.45 -2.33
N ILE A 850 -18.84 5.66 -3.17
CA ILE A 850 -19.36 4.33 -2.86
C ILE A 850 -19.06 3.39 -4.03
N GLY A 851 -18.46 2.23 -3.71
CA GLY A 851 -18.41 1.08 -4.60
C GLY A 851 -19.49 0.08 -4.19
N THR A 852 -20.51 -0.15 -5.01
CA THR A 852 -21.67 -0.98 -4.67
C THR A 852 -22.14 -1.83 -5.84
N GLN A 853 -22.94 -2.87 -5.57
CA GLN A 853 -23.60 -3.64 -6.62
C GLN A 853 -24.73 -2.83 -7.29
N ALA A 854 -25.00 -3.15 -8.55
CA ALA A 854 -26.00 -2.42 -9.32
C ALA A 854 -27.43 -2.52 -8.76
N ASP A 855 -27.78 -3.61 -8.08
CA ASP A 855 -29.08 -3.79 -7.41
C ASP A 855 -29.23 -2.94 -6.15
N LYS A 856 -28.13 -2.55 -5.51
CA LYS A 856 -28.09 -1.65 -4.34
C LYS A 856 -27.89 -0.18 -4.73
N PHE A 857 -27.80 0.13 -6.01
CA PHE A 857 -27.45 1.46 -6.51
C PHE A 857 -28.30 2.58 -5.92
N HIS A 858 -29.62 2.39 -5.90
CA HIS A 858 -30.54 3.41 -5.37
C HIS A 858 -30.44 3.59 -3.86
N ASP A 859 -30.30 2.49 -3.13
CA ASP A 859 -30.18 2.51 -1.67
C ASP A 859 -28.86 3.14 -1.24
N ALA A 860 -27.76 2.84 -1.97
CA ALA A 860 -26.45 3.42 -1.73
C ALA A 860 -26.45 4.94 -1.95
N ILE A 861 -27.08 5.42 -3.03
CA ILE A 861 -27.21 6.86 -3.28
C ILE A 861 -28.10 7.53 -2.23
N ALA A 862 -29.21 6.91 -1.86
CA ALA A 862 -30.09 7.45 -0.84
C ALA A 862 -29.38 7.59 0.51
N ALA A 863 -28.66 6.56 0.93
CA ALA A 863 -27.92 6.54 2.19
C ALA A 863 -26.78 7.59 2.24
N MET A 864 -26.00 7.72 1.15
CA MET A 864 -24.96 8.75 1.09
C MET A 864 -25.56 10.15 1.07
N ASN A 865 -26.62 10.39 0.30
CA ASN A 865 -27.28 11.67 0.25
C ASN A 865 -27.91 12.07 1.61
N GLU A 866 -28.40 11.11 2.38
CA GLU A 866 -28.85 11.32 3.76
C GLU A 866 -27.73 11.92 4.61
N LEU A 867 -26.53 11.32 4.58
CA LEU A 867 -25.36 11.76 5.35
C LEU A 867 -24.78 13.09 4.83
N LEU A 868 -24.75 13.27 3.52
CA LEU A 868 -24.26 14.52 2.91
C LEU A 868 -25.19 15.72 3.17
N ASN A 869 -26.47 15.50 3.44
CA ASN A 869 -27.43 16.58 3.71
C ASN A 869 -27.77 16.71 5.21
N GLY A 870 -27.58 15.65 6.00
CA GLY A 870 -27.89 15.63 7.43
C GLY A 870 -26.89 14.77 8.19
N MET A 871 -25.84 15.38 8.73
CA MET A 871 -24.84 14.67 9.51
C MET A 871 -25.39 14.31 10.91
N PRO A 872 -25.35 13.05 11.34
CA PRO A 872 -25.64 12.68 12.72
C PRO A 872 -24.69 13.40 13.70
N ALA A 873 -25.21 13.93 14.78
CA ALA A 873 -24.43 14.56 15.85
C ALA A 873 -24.24 13.56 17.00
N ASP A 874 -23.03 12.98 17.08
CA ASP A 874 -22.64 12.06 18.14
C ASP A 874 -21.45 12.63 18.90
N SER A 875 -21.70 13.07 20.14
CA SER A 875 -20.68 13.70 20.99
C SER A 875 -19.59 12.73 21.42
N ASN A 876 -19.90 11.44 21.55
CA ASN A 876 -18.92 10.43 21.96
C ASN A 876 -17.97 10.13 20.80
N VAL A 877 -18.49 9.93 19.59
CA VAL A 877 -17.66 9.72 18.39
C VAL A 877 -16.79 10.95 18.12
N TYR A 878 -17.32 12.16 18.32
CA TYR A 878 -16.53 13.39 18.16
C TYR A 878 -15.42 13.51 19.20
N ALA A 879 -15.69 13.16 20.46
CA ALA A 879 -14.68 13.19 21.52
C ALA A 879 -13.52 12.23 21.19
N LEU A 880 -13.84 11.04 20.69
CA LEU A 880 -12.83 10.07 20.24
C LEU A 880 -12.01 10.58 19.04
N ALA A 881 -12.67 11.18 18.05
CA ALA A 881 -11.99 11.78 16.89
C ALA A 881 -11.04 12.90 17.31
N LYS A 882 -11.43 13.71 18.26
CA LYS A 882 -10.63 14.80 18.82
C LYS A 882 -9.41 14.29 19.60
N GLU A 883 -9.59 13.26 20.43
CA GLU A 883 -8.48 12.64 21.17
C GLU A 883 -7.51 11.93 20.22
N SER A 884 -8.03 11.27 19.18
CA SER A 884 -7.23 10.69 18.12
C SER A 884 -6.30 11.72 17.46
N LEU A 885 -6.83 12.86 17.04
CA LEU A 885 -6.06 13.94 16.44
C LEU A 885 -4.99 14.47 17.40
N LYS A 886 -5.33 14.64 18.67
CA LYS A 886 -4.40 15.09 19.70
C LYS A 886 -3.23 14.10 19.83
N ASN A 887 -3.51 12.81 20.04
CA ASN A 887 -2.51 11.77 20.22
C ASN A 887 -1.61 11.61 18.98
N ARG A 888 -2.17 11.72 17.79
CA ARG A 888 -1.42 11.71 16.52
C ARG A 888 -0.46 12.87 16.41
N ILE A 889 -0.88 14.10 16.76
CA ILE A 889 -0.03 15.29 16.73
C ILE A 889 1.09 15.18 17.79
N GLU A 890 0.77 14.73 19.00
CA GLU A 890 1.76 14.54 20.08
C GLU A 890 2.87 13.55 19.69
N THR A 891 2.55 12.60 18.82
CA THR A 891 3.50 11.57 18.34
C THR A 891 4.04 11.79 16.94
N SER A 892 3.51 12.74 16.20
CA SER A 892 4.05 13.09 14.87
C SER A 892 5.46 13.69 15.00
N ARG A 893 6.35 13.27 14.10
CA ARG A 893 7.73 13.80 13.98
C ARG A 893 8.07 13.99 12.51
N THR A 894 8.53 15.18 12.18
CA THR A 894 9.17 15.43 10.89
C THR A 894 10.65 15.12 11.04
N THR A 895 11.08 14.02 10.48
CA THR A 895 12.49 13.60 10.49
C THR A 895 13.33 14.44 9.52
N GLU A 896 14.68 14.41 9.67
CA GLU A 896 15.60 15.24 8.86
C GLU A 896 15.39 15.07 7.36
N ASP A 897 15.16 13.86 6.89
CA ASP A 897 14.93 13.52 5.48
C ASP A 897 13.62 14.09 4.90
N TYR A 898 12.61 14.38 5.75
CA TYR A 898 11.33 14.98 5.32
C TYR A 898 11.27 16.50 5.51
N LEU A 899 12.26 17.10 6.19
CA LEU A 899 12.20 18.50 6.62
C LEU A 899 12.11 19.47 5.45
N ILE A 900 12.91 19.26 4.38
CA ILE A 900 12.87 20.12 3.18
C ILE A 900 11.52 19.97 2.46
N GLY A 901 10.99 18.75 2.35
CA GLY A 901 9.67 18.50 1.77
C GLY A 901 8.55 19.24 2.51
N THR A 902 8.59 19.18 3.86
CA THR A 902 7.65 19.92 4.72
C THR A 902 7.76 21.43 4.48
N TYR A 903 8.97 22.00 4.42
CA TYR A 903 9.20 23.41 4.10
C TYR A 903 8.58 23.80 2.74
N MET A 904 8.80 23.00 1.70
CA MET A 904 8.25 23.25 0.37
C MET A 904 6.71 23.21 0.37
N SER A 905 6.11 22.27 1.09
CA SER A 905 4.66 22.17 1.23
C SER A 905 4.05 23.37 1.96
N LEU A 906 4.60 23.74 3.10
CA LEU A 906 4.16 24.91 3.87
C LEU A 906 4.24 26.19 3.03
N ARG A 907 5.34 26.38 2.30
CA ARG A 907 5.53 27.54 1.41
C ARG A 907 4.45 27.63 0.31
N LYS A 908 4.04 26.50 -0.28
CA LYS A 908 2.95 26.46 -1.28
C LYS A 908 1.60 26.88 -0.70
N LYS A 909 1.34 26.51 0.54
CA LYS A 909 0.15 26.96 1.29
C LYS A 909 0.24 28.38 1.79
N GLY A 910 1.41 29.02 1.70
CA GLY A 910 1.66 30.36 2.28
C GLY A 910 1.74 30.34 3.80
N GLN A 911 2.12 29.19 4.38
CA GLN A 911 2.33 28.98 5.81
C GLN A 911 3.83 29.01 6.13
N ASP A 912 4.18 29.39 7.34
CA ASP A 912 5.57 29.45 7.83
C ASP A 912 5.79 28.59 9.09
N THR A 913 4.74 27.93 9.56
CA THR A 913 4.73 27.05 10.73
C THR A 913 3.99 25.76 10.42
N ASP A 914 4.35 24.69 11.13
CA ASP A 914 3.72 23.37 11.00
C ASP A 914 2.19 23.49 11.23
N ALA A 915 1.41 22.99 10.28
CA ALA A 915 -0.07 22.99 10.33
C ALA A 915 -0.61 22.23 11.57
N ASN A 916 0.13 21.22 12.05
CA ASN A 916 -0.21 20.49 13.27
C ASN A 916 -0.24 21.40 14.51
N LYS A 917 0.56 22.47 14.52
CA LYS A 917 0.54 23.44 15.62
C LYS A 917 -0.79 24.17 15.70
N ALA A 918 -1.27 24.71 14.59
CA ALA A 918 -2.56 25.41 14.55
C ALA A 918 -3.73 24.49 14.92
N LEU A 919 -3.70 23.24 14.42
CA LEU A 919 -4.69 22.24 14.76
C LEU A 919 -4.65 21.90 16.25
N TYR A 920 -3.49 21.60 16.83
CA TYR A 920 -3.33 21.26 18.24
C TYR A 920 -3.83 22.36 19.18
N GLU A 921 -3.51 23.62 18.86
CA GLU A 921 -3.95 24.80 19.60
C GLU A 921 -5.48 25.01 19.49
N ALA A 922 -6.08 24.64 18.36
CA ALA A 922 -7.54 24.76 18.15
C ALA A 922 -8.35 23.64 18.80
N LEU A 923 -7.81 22.40 18.88
CA LEU A 923 -8.53 21.23 19.39
C LEU A 923 -9.26 21.45 20.72
N PRO A 924 -8.70 22.08 21.77
CA PRO A 924 -9.39 22.28 23.04
C PRO A 924 -10.71 23.04 22.91
N THR A 925 -10.79 24.00 22.01
CA THR A 925 -11.93 24.90 21.82
C THR A 925 -12.92 24.44 20.76
N LEU A 926 -12.49 23.59 19.81
CA LEU A 926 -13.36 23.02 18.77
C LEU A 926 -14.44 22.12 19.39
N SER A 927 -15.69 22.42 19.10
CA SER A 927 -16.87 21.70 19.57
C SER A 927 -17.55 20.94 18.43
N LEU A 928 -18.42 19.98 18.76
CA LEU A 928 -19.26 19.29 17.77
C LEU A 928 -20.13 20.28 16.99
N LYS A 929 -20.56 21.38 17.60
CA LYS A 929 -21.33 22.45 16.93
C LYS A 929 -20.53 23.13 15.82
N ASP A 930 -19.21 23.25 15.99
CA ASP A 930 -18.35 23.82 14.94
C ASP A 930 -18.25 22.85 13.76
N ILE A 931 -18.22 21.55 14.03
CA ILE A 931 -18.25 20.50 13.00
C ILE A 931 -19.60 20.46 12.28
N GLU A 932 -20.72 20.59 13.01
CA GLU A 932 -22.05 20.70 12.41
C GLU A 932 -22.17 21.96 11.56
N ALA A 933 -21.64 23.08 12.03
CA ALA A 933 -21.61 24.33 11.27
C ALA A 933 -20.76 24.21 10.00
N PHE A 934 -19.59 23.54 10.11
CA PHE A 934 -18.74 23.27 8.96
C PHE A 934 -19.46 22.38 7.94
N HIS A 935 -20.05 21.27 8.36
CA HIS A 935 -20.86 20.40 7.51
C HIS A 935 -21.99 21.19 6.80
N LYS A 936 -22.73 21.99 7.54
CA LYS A 936 -23.82 22.82 7.01
C LYS A 936 -23.34 23.82 5.96
N ASN A 937 -22.20 24.45 6.19
CA ASN A 937 -21.68 25.52 5.34
C ASN A 937 -20.98 24.98 4.08
N HIS A 938 -20.32 23.82 4.14
CA HIS A 938 -19.45 23.32 3.10
C HIS A 938 -19.95 22.05 2.40
N ILE A 939 -20.75 21.21 3.09
CA ILE A 939 -21.21 19.91 2.59
C ILE A 939 -22.73 19.88 2.35
N SER A 940 -23.52 20.31 3.33
CA SER A 940 -24.99 20.13 3.29
C SER A 940 -25.63 20.93 2.15
N ASN A 941 -26.64 20.34 1.51
CA ASN A 941 -27.48 20.96 0.48
C ASN A 941 -26.73 21.58 -0.71
N ARG A 942 -25.44 21.17 -0.92
CA ARG A 942 -24.69 21.58 -2.09
C ARG A 942 -25.22 20.88 -3.35
N LYS A 943 -25.24 21.59 -4.47
CA LYS A 943 -25.41 20.97 -5.78
C LYS A 943 -24.13 20.22 -6.14
N ARG A 944 -24.27 19.02 -6.71
CA ARG A 944 -23.13 18.12 -6.96
C ARG A 944 -23.18 17.49 -8.33
N ALA A 945 -22.02 17.14 -8.83
CA ALA A 945 -21.86 16.20 -9.92
C ALA A 945 -21.84 14.78 -9.33
N LEU A 946 -22.76 13.94 -9.77
CA LEU A 946 -22.79 12.52 -9.52
C LEU A 946 -22.10 11.81 -10.68
N CYS A 947 -20.94 11.20 -10.46
CA CYS A 947 -20.19 10.48 -11.47
C CYS A 947 -20.39 8.98 -11.29
N VAL A 948 -20.85 8.28 -12.32
CA VAL A 948 -21.18 6.86 -12.26
C VAL A 948 -20.46 6.11 -13.37
N VAL A 949 -19.66 5.12 -12.98
CA VAL A 949 -19.07 4.14 -13.90
C VAL A 949 -19.69 2.77 -13.59
N ALA A 950 -20.44 2.25 -14.53
CA ALA A 950 -21.19 1.00 -14.37
C ALA A 950 -21.65 0.46 -15.73
N SER A 951 -22.13 -0.78 -15.75
CA SER A 951 -22.75 -1.36 -16.95
C SER A 951 -24.12 -0.72 -17.22
N LYS A 952 -24.30 -0.13 -18.41
CA LYS A 952 -25.62 0.39 -18.85
C LYS A 952 -26.70 -0.68 -18.97
N GLU A 953 -26.33 -1.95 -19.05
CA GLU A 953 -27.25 -3.06 -19.04
C GLU A 953 -27.91 -3.27 -17.66
N LYS A 954 -27.22 -2.79 -16.58
CA LYS A 954 -27.65 -2.92 -15.18
C LYS A 954 -28.21 -1.61 -14.62
N ILE A 955 -27.62 -0.48 -14.97
CA ILE A 955 -28.05 0.86 -14.54
C ILE A 955 -28.45 1.64 -15.79
N THR A 956 -29.76 1.86 -15.92
CA THR A 956 -30.32 2.50 -17.10
C THR A 956 -30.28 4.03 -16.97
N ARG A 957 -30.39 4.72 -18.11
CA ARG A 957 -30.54 6.18 -18.12
C ARG A 957 -31.70 6.67 -17.21
N LYS A 958 -32.82 5.94 -17.18
CA LYS A 958 -33.98 6.27 -16.35
C LYS A 958 -33.65 6.20 -14.85
N ASP A 959 -32.77 5.29 -14.45
CA ASP A 959 -32.33 5.20 -13.06
C ASP A 959 -31.48 6.41 -12.66
N LEU A 960 -30.64 6.88 -13.59
CA LEU A 960 -29.78 8.05 -13.40
C LEU A 960 -30.56 9.37 -13.39
N GLU A 961 -31.61 9.52 -14.21
CA GLU A 961 -32.41 10.72 -14.32
C GLU A 961 -33.14 11.11 -13.00
N LYS A 962 -33.26 10.18 -12.07
CA LYS A 962 -33.78 10.42 -10.72
C LYS A 962 -32.91 11.39 -9.89
N TYR A 963 -31.62 11.49 -10.24
CA TYR A 963 -30.64 12.21 -9.43
C TYR A 963 -30.17 13.53 -10.05
N GLY A 964 -30.51 13.79 -11.29
CA GLY A 964 -30.13 15.02 -11.98
C GLY A 964 -30.14 14.89 -13.49
N LYS A 965 -29.66 15.93 -14.16
CA LYS A 965 -29.51 15.97 -15.61
C LYS A 965 -28.39 15.03 -16.04
N VAL A 966 -28.75 14.01 -16.83
CA VAL A 966 -27.80 12.97 -17.24
C VAL A 966 -27.02 13.35 -18.48
N THR A 967 -25.70 13.26 -18.39
CA THR A 967 -24.73 13.36 -19.48
C THR A 967 -23.96 12.04 -19.60
N GLU A 968 -24.26 11.27 -20.66
CA GLU A 968 -23.50 10.08 -20.99
C GLU A 968 -22.25 10.47 -21.79
N LEU A 969 -21.10 9.99 -21.39
CA LEU A 969 -19.82 10.31 -22.01
C LEU A 969 -19.15 9.06 -22.59
N SER A 970 -18.80 9.15 -23.88
CA SER A 970 -17.99 8.10 -24.50
C SER A 970 -16.55 8.13 -23.99
N LEU A 971 -15.86 7.00 -24.09
CA LEU A 971 -14.45 6.90 -23.69
C LEU A 971 -13.58 7.87 -24.51
N GLU A 972 -13.88 8.07 -25.81
CA GLU A 972 -13.19 9.03 -26.64
C GLU A 972 -13.36 10.47 -26.13
N THR A 973 -14.57 10.81 -25.66
CA THR A 973 -14.82 12.12 -25.05
C THR A 973 -14.06 12.28 -23.75
N LEU A 974 -14.03 11.27 -22.91
CA LEU A 974 -13.36 11.32 -21.61
C LEU A 974 -11.84 11.41 -21.75
N PHE A 975 -11.27 10.59 -22.60
CA PHE A 975 -9.82 10.51 -22.76
C PHE A 975 -9.26 11.57 -23.70
N GLY A 976 -10.03 12.06 -24.68
CA GLY A 976 -9.60 13.06 -25.63
C GLY A 976 -8.69 12.54 -26.74
N TYR A 977 -8.63 11.20 -26.93
CA TYR A 977 -7.86 10.53 -27.99
C TYR A 977 -8.53 9.22 -28.43
#